data_5b0d70873143416720f2f5506bdebada
#
_entry.id   5b0d70873143416720f2f5506bdebada
#
_cell.length_a   1.000
_cell.length_b   1.000
_cell.length_c   1.000
_cell.angle_alpha   90.00
_cell.angle_beta   90.00
_cell.angle_gamma   90.00
#
_symmetry.space_group_name_H-M   'P 1'
#
loop_
_entity.id
_entity.type
_entity.pdbx_description
1 polymer ?
#
loop_
_entity_poly.entity_id
_entity_poly.type
_entity_poly.pdbx_seq_one_letter_code
_entity_poly.pdbx_strand_id
1 'polypeptide(L)'
;YIKKINKLKKYDKAYFEHDSPLISDKDYDDIKQVVLDLERKNKYLKDQNSPSQKVGYKPSVRFKKVDHEVPMLSLSNAFSKENVADFIKKIRNFLNLKSSEKIVFSAEPKIDGISASLKYVDGIFVLGLSRGDGKTGEDITNNLKTINNIPKKIQKTNFPKILEVRGEVYISKYDFKKMDKLFANPRNAAGGSLRQKDYKKTKKIPLKFLAYGFGVVEPQNFEKQSEYLKLLKEWGFKTSSLTKLVNSVEEIDRNHRIIEEKKSDIDYDLDGLVYKVDDLILQKRLGFVSNSPRWAIAHKFSSEKEFSKIKNIEIQVGRTGALTPVAKIDPIAIGGVVVSNATLHNEDEINRKDIRIGDTVCVQRAGDVIPQVLYVDESKRKKNTKQFIFPQKCPSCGSKVVKEFNNNTKKKDAVTRCPDPNFNCKDILREKLKHFVSKDAFNIEGLGKKVVDNFWNKKIVKYSYDIFNLDINILKKFDGWGEKSITNLKNSINKSKKISLERFIFSLGIRHIGQENAKILAKHFLNVQKFFETSKKLNKDNQRHLDELQSIDGIGNSQTKSLKKFFSNDKNLKIVSKLIDLLNVEDYKHLSKKTPISGKSIMFTGGFENRSRSELKSLAESSGAKIVSNISKKTDF
;
A
#
# COMPACT_ATOMS: atom_id res chain seq x y z
N TYR A 1 20.11 36.31 31.45
CA TYR A 1 20.40 35.71 30.18
C TYR A 1 20.81 34.23 30.35
N ILE A 2 21.89 33.92 31.06
CA ILE A 2 22.42 32.56 31.26
C ILE A 2 21.38 31.60 31.85
N LYS A 3 20.56 32.04 32.83
CA LYS A 3 19.47 31.21 33.39
C LYS A 3 18.44 30.83 32.34
N LYS A 4 18.11 31.69 31.37
CA LYS A 4 17.18 31.40 30.29
C LYS A 4 17.79 30.51 29.23
N ILE A 5 19.07 30.68 28.88
CA ILE A 5 19.83 29.79 28.01
C ILE A 5 19.87 28.36 28.58
N ASN A 6 20.19 28.21 29.89
CA ASN A 6 20.20 26.91 30.54
C ASN A 6 18.81 26.25 30.60
N LYS A 7 17.74 27.05 30.76
CA LYS A 7 16.37 26.54 30.64
C LYS A 7 16.07 26.05 29.21
N LEU A 8 16.42 26.84 28.18
CA LEU A 8 16.24 26.40 26.79
C LEU A 8 17.04 25.14 26.49
N LYS A 9 18.31 25.04 26.91
CA LYS A 9 19.14 23.82 26.76
C LYS A 9 18.50 22.60 27.44
N LYS A 10 17.91 22.78 28.63
CA LYS A 10 17.20 21.72 29.36
C LYS A 10 15.93 21.28 28.61
N TYR A 11 15.16 22.24 28.07
CA TYR A 11 13.94 21.98 27.32
C TYR A 11 14.25 21.37 25.95
N ASP A 12 15.28 21.84 25.24
CA ASP A 12 15.78 21.22 24.02
C ASP A 12 16.18 19.75 24.24
N LYS A 13 16.87 19.46 25.33
CA LYS A 13 17.26 18.11 25.69
C LYS A 13 16.05 17.22 25.97
N ALA A 14 15.07 17.72 26.72
CA ALA A 14 13.84 16.98 27.02
C ALA A 14 12.97 16.75 25.76
N TYR A 15 12.86 17.76 24.91
CA TYR A 15 12.08 17.70 23.67
C TYR A 15 12.74 16.83 22.60
N PHE A 16 14.05 17.05 22.34
CA PHE A 16 14.74 16.41 21.21
C PHE A 16 15.45 15.08 21.57
N GLU A 17 15.86 14.88 22.83
CA GLU A 17 16.53 13.64 23.25
C GLU A 17 15.60 12.65 23.93
N HIS A 18 14.54 13.13 24.62
CA HIS A 18 13.68 12.28 25.43
C HIS A 18 12.24 12.16 24.92
N ASP A 19 11.87 12.87 23.82
CA ASP A 19 10.49 12.95 23.28
C ASP A 19 9.41 13.23 24.37
N SER A 20 9.82 13.94 25.43
CA SER A 20 9.00 14.27 26.59
C SER A 20 9.12 15.77 26.88
N PRO A 21 8.35 16.63 26.20
CA PRO A 21 8.39 18.07 26.40
C PRO A 21 8.02 18.43 27.85
N LEU A 22 8.87 19.20 28.52
CA LEU A 22 8.65 19.66 29.89
C LEU A 22 7.80 20.93 29.98
N ILE A 23 7.58 21.62 28.87
CA ILE A 23 6.75 22.81 28.74
C ILE A 23 6.02 22.81 27.40
N SER A 24 4.97 23.63 27.23
CA SER A 24 4.30 23.81 25.96
C SER A 24 5.22 24.47 24.92
N ASP A 25 4.97 24.22 23.63
CA ASP A 25 5.71 24.85 22.54
C ASP A 25 5.64 26.37 22.60
N LYS A 26 4.48 26.91 23.04
CA LYS A 26 4.28 28.34 23.25
C LYS A 26 5.20 28.90 24.35
N ASP A 27 5.26 28.26 25.52
CA ASP A 27 6.12 28.69 26.64
C ASP A 27 7.60 28.61 26.27
N TYR A 28 7.97 27.60 25.46
CA TYR A 28 9.32 27.45 24.91
C TYR A 28 9.65 28.62 23.97
N ASP A 29 8.77 28.94 23.04
CA ASP A 29 8.95 30.02 22.06
C ASP A 29 9.00 31.39 22.76
N ASP A 30 8.18 31.63 23.77
CA ASP A 30 8.20 32.87 24.56
C ASP A 30 9.55 33.05 25.26
N ILE A 31 10.10 31.99 25.87
CA ILE A 31 11.43 32.06 26.51
C ILE A 31 12.53 32.28 25.46
N LYS A 32 12.42 31.65 24.30
CA LYS A 32 13.37 31.78 23.18
C LYS A 32 13.33 33.19 22.60
N GLN A 33 12.13 33.80 22.47
CA GLN A 33 11.97 35.17 21.99
C GLN A 33 12.61 36.17 22.95
N VAL A 34 12.43 35.99 24.26
CA VAL A 34 13.10 36.83 25.25
C VAL A 34 14.63 36.75 25.15
N VAL A 35 15.19 35.55 24.89
CA VAL A 35 16.64 35.39 24.69
C VAL A 35 17.10 36.09 23.42
N LEU A 36 16.37 35.95 22.31
CA LEU A 36 16.64 36.63 21.05
C LEU A 36 16.60 38.16 21.19
N ASP A 37 15.64 38.69 21.94
CA ASP A 37 15.54 40.14 22.20
C ASP A 37 16.67 40.67 23.07
N LEU A 38 17.10 39.89 24.08
CA LEU A 38 18.30 40.20 24.89
C LEU A 38 19.58 40.23 24.05
N GLU A 39 19.77 39.24 23.16
CA GLU A 39 20.92 39.15 22.25
C GLU A 39 20.89 40.24 21.16
N ARG A 40 19.67 40.65 20.73
CA ARG A 40 19.51 41.76 19.79
C ARG A 40 19.84 43.13 20.41
N LYS A 41 19.42 43.33 21.66
CA LYS A 41 19.70 44.57 22.42
C LYS A 41 21.17 44.64 22.90
N ASN A 42 21.78 43.49 23.18
CA ASN A 42 23.13 43.40 23.75
C ASN A 42 24.00 42.44 22.94
N LYS A 43 24.65 42.96 21.89
CA LYS A 43 25.44 42.14 20.93
C LYS A 43 26.53 41.31 21.58
N TYR A 44 27.07 41.70 22.75
CA TYR A 44 28.09 40.95 23.48
C TYR A 44 27.57 39.68 24.18
N LEU A 45 26.22 39.50 24.29
CA LEU A 45 25.61 38.29 24.79
C LEU A 45 25.46 37.21 23.73
N LYS A 46 25.79 37.51 22.49
CA LYS A 46 25.63 36.63 21.34
C LYS A 46 26.70 35.50 21.37
N ASP A 47 26.35 34.34 21.91
CA ASP A 47 27.22 33.15 21.98
C ASP A 47 26.88 32.19 20.83
N GLN A 48 27.90 31.72 20.09
CA GLN A 48 27.76 30.73 19.01
C GLN A 48 27.15 29.43 19.48
N ASN A 49 27.23 29.10 20.77
CA ASN A 49 26.65 27.92 21.40
C ASN A 49 25.26 28.17 22.00
N SER A 50 24.69 29.35 21.84
CA SER A 50 23.33 29.66 22.29
C SER A 50 22.30 28.86 21.50
N PRO A 51 21.26 28.29 22.15
CA PRO A 51 20.11 27.69 21.46
C PRO A 51 19.39 28.65 20.52
N SER A 52 19.54 29.97 20.71
CA SER A 52 19.00 30.99 19.82
C SER A 52 19.71 31.04 18.44
N GLN A 53 21.01 30.67 18.40
CA GLN A 53 21.83 30.67 17.18
C GLN A 53 21.82 29.29 16.48
N LYS A 54 21.49 28.23 17.19
CA LYS A 54 21.31 26.90 16.60
C LYS A 54 19.87 26.77 16.12
N VAL A 55 19.66 26.96 14.84
CA VAL A 55 18.41 26.60 14.16
C VAL A 55 18.31 25.06 14.24
N GLY A 56 17.49 24.58 15.15
CA GLY A 56 17.07 23.17 15.25
C GLY A 56 18.20 22.15 15.26
N TYR A 57 18.04 21.12 16.04
CA TYR A 57 18.82 19.89 15.94
C TYR A 57 19.00 19.50 14.47
N LYS A 58 20.20 18.94 14.11
CA LYS A 58 20.56 18.58 12.72
C LYS A 58 19.36 18.07 11.94
N PRO A 59 19.09 18.54 10.70
CA PRO A 59 17.94 18.13 9.93
C PRO A 59 17.86 16.60 9.95
N SER A 60 16.68 16.06 10.27
CA SER A 60 16.44 14.63 10.19
C SER A 60 16.77 14.18 8.77
N VAL A 61 17.84 13.43 8.62
CA VAL A 61 18.14 12.73 7.37
C VAL A 61 16.95 11.80 7.14
N ARG A 62 16.12 12.08 6.12
CA ARG A 62 15.12 11.13 5.63
C ARG A 62 15.90 9.89 5.20
N PHE A 63 15.37 8.71 5.47
CA PHE A 63 15.95 7.48 4.97
C PHE A 63 16.10 7.58 3.45
N LYS A 64 17.32 7.28 2.95
CA LYS A 64 17.59 7.23 1.51
C LYS A 64 16.69 6.17 0.89
N LYS A 65 16.07 6.48 -0.24
CA LYS A 65 15.29 5.51 -1.01
C LYS A 65 16.22 4.77 -1.96
N VAL A 66 16.09 3.46 -2.01
CA VAL A 66 16.89 2.56 -2.84
C VAL A 66 15.97 1.58 -3.53
N ASP A 67 16.17 1.35 -4.83
CA ASP A 67 15.39 0.40 -5.59
C ASP A 67 15.82 -1.03 -5.27
N HIS A 68 14.84 -1.94 -5.12
CA HIS A 68 15.09 -3.36 -4.98
C HIS A 68 15.54 -3.95 -6.34
N GLU A 69 16.63 -4.69 -6.36
CA GLU A 69 17.10 -5.39 -7.57
C GLU A 69 16.07 -6.44 -8.01
N VAL A 70 15.47 -7.15 -7.06
CA VAL A 70 14.32 -8.02 -7.26
C VAL A 70 13.14 -7.45 -6.47
N PRO A 71 11.99 -7.13 -7.06
CA PRO A 71 10.86 -6.54 -6.35
C PRO A 71 10.38 -7.38 -5.15
N MET A 72 10.01 -6.71 -4.05
CA MET A 72 9.38 -7.32 -2.87
C MET A 72 7.85 -7.27 -3.01
N LEU A 73 7.29 -8.20 -3.78
CA LEU A 73 5.88 -8.20 -4.13
C LEU A 73 4.97 -8.62 -2.96
N SER A 74 3.67 -8.33 -3.10
CA SER A 74 2.64 -8.83 -2.21
C SER A 74 2.29 -10.28 -2.55
N LEU A 75 1.56 -10.96 -1.64
CA LEU A 75 1.01 -12.28 -1.88
C LEU A 75 -0.49 -12.17 -2.15
N SER A 76 -1.01 -13.05 -3.00
CA SER A 76 -2.45 -13.27 -3.11
C SER A 76 -2.97 -13.93 -1.82
N ASN A 77 -4.21 -13.65 -1.41
CA ASN A 77 -4.79 -14.18 -0.20
C ASN A 77 -5.76 -15.33 -0.50
N ALA A 78 -5.76 -16.34 0.37
CA ALA A 78 -6.78 -17.36 0.50
C ALA A 78 -7.41 -17.26 1.90
N PHE A 79 -8.70 -17.51 2.01
CA PHE A 79 -9.46 -17.46 3.27
C PHE A 79 -10.21 -18.78 3.53
N SER A 80 -10.09 -19.77 2.63
CA SER A 80 -10.72 -21.07 2.76
C SER A 80 -9.91 -22.15 2.03
N LYS A 81 -10.22 -23.40 2.35
CA LYS A 81 -9.67 -24.59 1.70
C LYS A 81 -9.90 -24.57 0.18
N GLU A 82 -11.09 -24.13 -0.27
CA GLU A 82 -11.47 -24.02 -1.68
C GLU A 82 -10.58 -23.01 -2.43
N ASN A 83 -10.25 -21.87 -1.79
CA ASN A 83 -9.35 -20.88 -2.39
C ASN A 83 -7.94 -21.46 -2.61
N VAL A 84 -7.47 -22.30 -1.69
CA VAL A 84 -6.17 -22.99 -1.82
C VAL A 84 -6.24 -24.05 -2.91
N ALA A 85 -7.33 -24.83 -2.99
CA ALA A 85 -7.54 -25.80 -4.05
C ALA A 85 -7.57 -25.14 -5.44
N ASP A 86 -8.25 -24.00 -5.58
CA ASP A 86 -8.26 -23.18 -6.80
C ASP A 86 -6.86 -22.67 -7.17
N PHE A 87 -6.07 -22.27 -6.19
CA PHE A 87 -4.68 -21.85 -6.41
C PHE A 87 -3.85 -22.99 -6.99
N ILE A 88 -3.93 -24.19 -6.40
CA ILE A 88 -3.21 -25.39 -6.89
C ILE A 88 -3.68 -25.76 -8.30
N LYS A 89 -4.98 -25.71 -8.56
CA LYS A 89 -5.55 -25.94 -9.89
C LYS A 89 -5.02 -24.95 -10.93
N LYS A 90 -4.90 -23.66 -10.58
CA LYS A 90 -4.33 -22.63 -11.45
C LYS A 90 -2.86 -22.90 -11.77
N ILE A 91 -2.06 -23.35 -10.80
CA ILE A 91 -0.66 -23.76 -11.02
C ILE A 91 -0.60 -24.92 -12.01
N ARG A 92 -1.38 -25.99 -11.78
CA ARG A 92 -1.43 -27.16 -12.67
C ARG A 92 -1.80 -26.80 -14.10
N ASN A 93 -2.85 -26.00 -14.26
CA ASN A 93 -3.31 -25.55 -15.57
C ASN A 93 -2.26 -24.67 -16.28
N PHE A 94 -1.59 -23.76 -15.54
CA PHE A 94 -0.57 -22.90 -16.11
C PHE A 94 0.64 -23.69 -16.62
N LEU A 95 1.11 -24.68 -15.84
CA LEU A 95 2.26 -25.53 -16.16
C LEU A 95 1.92 -26.72 -17.07
N ASN A 96 0.62 -26.95 -17.34
CA ASN A 96 0.10 -28.11 -18.07
C ASN A 96 0.51 -29.45 -17.44
N LEU A 97 0.45 -29.54 -16.09
CA LEU A 97 0.83 -30.73 -15.35
C LEU A 97 -0.31 -31.78 -15.34
N LYS A 98 0.06 -33.07 -15.50
CA LYS A 98 -0.88 -34.18 -15.34
C LYS A 98 -1.34 -34.30 -13.90
N SER A 99 -2.52 -34.91 -13.68
CA SER A 99 -3.08 -35.11 -12.33
C SER A 99 -2.18 -35.96 -11.43
N SER A 100 -1.39 -36.85 -12.01
CA SER A 100 -0.43 -37.71 -11.31
C SER A 100 0.84 -37.03 -10.83
N GLU A 101 1.20 -35.86 -11.40
CA GLU A 101 2.41 -35.13 -11.03
C GLU A 101 2.22 -34.44 -9.68
N LYS A 102 3.09 -34.70 -8.72
CA LYS A 102 3.04 -34.11 -7.38
C LYS A 102 3.69 -32.72 -7.38
N ILE A 103 3.02 -31.78 -6.75
CA ILE A 103 3.60 -30.46 -6.46
C ILE A 103 3.83 -30.40 -4.95
N VAL A 104 5.07 -30.19 -4.54
CA VAL A 104 5.43 -30.00 -3.14
C VAL A 104 5.42 -28.52 -2.81
N PHE A 105 4.85 -28.16 -1.68
CA PHE A 105 4.81 -26.79 -1.17
C PHE A 105 5.56 -26.70 0.16
N SER A 106 6.34 -25.64 0.32
CA SER A 106 6.83 -25.18 1.61
C SER A 106 5.70 -24.40 2.28
N ALA A 107 5.14 -24.95 3.36
CA ALA A 107 4.15 -24.29 4.21
C ALA A 107 4.90 -23.54 5.31
N GLU A 108 4.92 -22.23 5.25
CA GLU A 108 5.69 -21.36 6.13
C GLU A 108 4.75 -20.48 6.96
N PRO A 109 5.03 -20.20 8.24
CA PRO A 109 4.21 -19.30 9.04
C PRO A 109 4.28 -17.86 8.49
N LYS A 110 3.12 -17.23 8.37
CA LYS A 110 3.00 -15.83 7.99
C LYS A 110 3.10 -14.96 9.24
N ILE A 111 4.31 -14.48 9.49
CA ILE A 111 4.62 -13.66 10.67
C ILE A 111 3.99 -12.28 10.50
N ASP A 112 3.34 -11.77 11.53
CA ASP A 112 2.77 -10.42 11.54
C ASP A 112 3.80 -9.41 12.06
N GLY A 113 4.66 -8.95 11.15
CA GLY A 113 5.77 -8.04 11.40
C GLY A 113 6.00 -7.04 10.27
N ILE A 114 7.23 -6.64 10.08
CA ILE A 114 7.67 -5.70 9.05
C ILE A 114 8.72 -6.36 8.16
N SER A 115 8.39 -6.53 6.89
CA SER A 115 9.30 -7.17 5.93
C SER A 115 10.54 -6.30 5.68
N ALA A 116 11.70 -6.96 5.66
CA ALA A 116 12.99 -6.35 5.37
C ALA A 116 13.82 -7.23 4.43
N SER A 117 14.68 -6.58 3.64
CA SER A 117 15.68 -7.19 2.78
C SER A 117 17.07 -6.86 3.29
N LEU A 118 17.95 -7.86 3.40
CA LEU A 118 19.30 -7.79 3.90
C LEU A 118 20.27 -8.22 2.77
N LYS A 119 21.07 -7.30 2.26
CA LYS A 119 22.07 -7.61 1.23
C LYS A 119 23.43 -7.83 1.87
N TYR A 120 24.03 -8.98 1.56
CA TYR A 120 25.38 -9.36 1.93
C TYR A 120 26.25 -9.40 0.67
N VAL A 121 27.49 -8.92 0.79
CA VAL A 121 28.53 -9.05 -0.22
C VAL A 121 29.75 -9.64 0.48
N ASP A 122 30.29 -10.72 -0.06
CA ASP A 122 31.40 -11.47 0.54
C ASP A 122 31.15 -11.81 2.04
N GLY A 123 29.91 -12.16 2.34
CA GLY A 123 29.44 -12.50 3.70
C GLY A 123 29.27 -11.32 4.64
N ILE A 124 29.50 -10.08 4.23
CA ILE A 124 29.36 -8.88 5.06
C ILE A 124 28.01 -8.21 4.80
N PHE A 125 27.26 -7.87 5.86
CA PHE A 125 26.00 -7.14 5.75
C PHE A 125 26.24 -5.69 5.33
N VAL A 126 25.93 -5.36 4.07
CA VAL A 126 26.21 -4.04 3.46
C VAL A 126 24.99 -3.14 3.37
N LEU A 127 23.79 -3.67 3.08
CA LEU A 127 22.59 -2.87 2.83
C LEU A 127 21.33 -3.56 3.37
N GLY A 128 20.53 -2.80 4.12
CA GLY A 128 19.23 -3.25 4.62
C GLY A 128 18.11 -2.33 4.21
N LEU A 129 17.08 -2.87 3.55
CA LEU A 129 15.96 -2.11 3.01
C LEU A 129 14.64 -2.53 3.63
N SER A 130 13.75 -1.56 3.84
CA SER A 130 12.32 -1.84 4.07
C SER A 130 11.66 -2.24 2.75
N ARG A 131 10.51 -2.93 2.79
CA ARG A 131 9.76 -3.29 1.58
C ARG A 131 9.34 -2.06 0.76
N GLY A 132 9.04 -0.94 1.39
CA GLY A 132 8.55 0.26 0.73
C GLY A 132 7.25 0.02 -0.03
N ASP A 133 7.25 0.34 -1.34
CA ASP A 133 6.16 0.05 -2.29
C ASP A 133 6.35 -1.28 -3.04
N GLY A 134 7.39 -2.03 -2.68
CA GLY A 134 7.78 -3.29 -3.32
C GLY A 134 8.81 -3.12 -4.43
N LYS A 135 8.98 -1.94 -5.00
CA LYS A 135 10.02 -1.60 -5.97
C LYS A 135 11.13 -0.78 -5.33
N THR A 136 10.77 0.18 -4.49
CA THR A 136 11.69 1.09 -3.81
C THR A 136 11.49 0.99 -2.32
N GLY A 137 12.55 0.69 -1.57
CA GLY A 137 12.58 0.63 -0.11
C GLY A 137 13.31 1.81 0.52
N GLU A 138 13.20 1.94 1.84
CA GLU A 138 13.97 2.89 2.65
C GLU A 138 15.24 2.19 3.16
N ASP A 139 16.40 2.83 3.04
CA ASP A 139 17.65 2.35 3.62
C ASP A 139 17.59 2.47 5.15
N ILE A 140 17.39 1.33 5.80
CA ILE A 140 17.33 1.16 7.26
C ILE A 140 18.48 0.30 7.78
N THR A 141 19.59 0.28 7.05
CA THR A 141 20.76 -0.56 7.34
C THR A 141 21.24 -0.44 8.80
N ASN A 142 21.39 0.80 9.28
CA ASN A 142 21.90 1.03 10.64
C ASN A 142 20.91 0.53 11.71
N ASN A 143 19.61 0.63 11.46
CA ASN A 143 18.58 0.12 12.35
C ASN A 143 18.60 -1.41 12.38
N LEU A 144 18.65 -2.06 11.23
CA LEU A 144 18.72 -3.52 11.13
C LEU A 144 20.00 -4.09 11.74
N LYS A 145 21.13 -3.39 11.63
CA LYS A 145 22.40 -3.77 12.32
C LYS A 145 22.31 -3.80 13.85
N THR A 146 21.27 -3.16 14.44
CA THR A 146 21.06 -3.22 15.90
C THR A 146 20.35 -4.48 16.36
N ILE A 147 19.74 -5.25 15.44
CA ILE A 147 19.02 -6.49 15.75
C ILE A 147 20.02 -7.61 15.98
N ASN A 148 20.03 -8.17 17.18
CA ASN A 148 21.07 -9.11 17.62
C ASN A 148 21.13 -10.41 16.82
N ASN A 149 19.99 -10.91 16.33
CA ASN A 149 19.92 -12.16 15.57
C ASN A 149 20.05 -11.98 14.05
N ILE A 150 20.46 -10.80 13.58
CA ILE A 150 20.91 -10.58 12.20
C ILE A 150 22.44 -10.70 12.17
N PRO A 151 23.01 -11.67 11.46
CA PRO A 151 24.46 -11.81 11.31
C PRO A 151 25.05 -10.56 10.65
N LYS A 152 26.02 -9.91 11.28
CA LYS A 152 26.76 -8.79 10.65
C LYS A 152 27.77 -9.31 9.64
N LYS A 153 28.27 -10.53 9.85
CA LYS A 153 29.15 -11.27 8.97
C LYS A 153 28.79 -12.75 9.04
N ILE A 154 28.66 -13.38 7.89
CA ILE A 154 28.49 -14.83 7.77
C ILE A 154 29.83 -15.49 8.03
N GLN A 155 29.90 -16.41 8.99
CA GLN A 155 31.17 -17.03 9.43
C GLN A 155 31.49 -18.34 8.69
N LYS A 156 30.57 -18.89 7.95
CA LYS A 156 30.74 -20.12 7.17
C LYS A 156 31.43 -19.83 5.84
N THR A 157 32.11 -20.82 5.28
CA THR A 157 32.87 -20.68 4.03
C THR A 157 32.04 -20.91 2.77
N ASN A 158 30.91 -21.62 2.89
CA ASN A 158 30.05 -21.97 1.74
C ASN A 158 28.82 -21.04 1.66
N PHE A 159 29.03 -19.78 1.29
CA PHE A 159 27.98 -18.81 1.06
C PHE A 159 28.16 -18.10 -0.29
N PRO A 160 27.07 -17.61 -0.94
CA PRO A 160 27.13 -16.86 -2.18
C PRO A 160 27.90 -15.54 -2.03
N LYS A 161 28.61 -15.11 -3.08
CA LYS A 161 29.31 -13.82 -3.11
C LYS A 161 28.34 -12.66 -2.89
N ILE A 162 27.17 -12.73 -3.55
CA ILE A 162 26.05 -11.80 -3.32
C ILE A 162 24.88 -12.60 -2.80
N LEU A 163 24.36 -12.20 -1.64
CA LEU A 163 23.22 -12.83 -0.98
C LEU A 163 22.24 -11.77 -0.50
N GLU A 164 21.02 -11.76 -1.03
CA GLU A 164 19.92 -10.97 -0.49
C GLU A 164 18.96 -11.88 0.29
N VAL A 165 18.94 -11.73 1.62
CA VAL A 165 18.05 -12.46 2.53
C VAL A 165 16.82 -11.62 2.82
N ARG A 166 15.62 -12.21 2.68
CA ARG A 166 14.34 -11.58 3.03
C ARG A 166 13.74 -12.22 4.26
N GLY A 167 13.18 -11.41 5.12
CA GLY A 167 12.59 -11.88 6.35
C GLY A 167 11.66 -10.85 6.97
N GLU A 168 11.13 -11.21 8.15
CA GLU A 168 10.22 -10.36 8.91
C GLU A 168 10.88 -9.90 10.21
N VAL A 169 10.86 -8.59 10.44
CA VAL A 169 11.23 -7.98 11.71
C VAL A 169 10.00 -7.95 12.60
N TYR A 170 10.11 -8.47 13.81
CA TYR A 170 9.02 -8.60 14.76
C TYR A 170 9.48 -8.36 16.20
N ILE A 171 8.51 -8.23 17.10
CA ILE A 171 8.69 -8.25 18.55
C ILE A 171 7.94 -9.45 19.10
N SER A 172 8.57 -10.22 20.00
CA SER A 172 7.89 -11.37 20.61
C SER A 172 6.75 -10.90 21.54
N LYS A 173 5.72 -11.73 21.73
CA LYS A 173 4.62 -11.45 22.66
C LYS A 173 5.13 -11.19 24.08
N TYR A 174 6.13 -11.98 24.50
CA TYR A 174 6.78 -11.84 25.80
C TYR A 174 7.46 -10.48 25.95
N ASP A 175 8.26 -10.09 24.96
CA ASP A 175 8.98 -8.82 24.99
C ASP A 175 8.01 -7.63 24.90
N PHE A 176 6.97 -7.73 24.06
CA PHE A 176 5.96 -6.69 23.91
C PHE A 176 5.18 -6.41 25.19
N LYS A 177 4.85 -7.46 25.97
CA LYS A 177 4.19 -7.30 27.27
C LYS A 177 5.00 -6.50 28.29
N LYS A 178 6.33 -6.47 28.13
CA LYS A 178 7.26 -5.73 28.99
C LYS A 178 7.51 -4.28 28.54
N MET A 179 7.04 -3.93 27.33
CA MET A 179 7.19 -2.57 26.80
C MET A 179 6.11 -1.66 27.38
N ASP A 180 6.43 -0.37 27.53
CA ASP A 180 5.44 0.65 27.85
C ASP A 180 4.29 0.65 26.82
N LYS A 181 3.07 0.89 27.26
CA LYS A 181 1.83 0.81 26.44
C LYS A 181 1.72 1.90 25.35
N LEU A 182 2.82 2.25 24.70
CA LEU A 182 2.86 3.25 23.61
C LEU A 182 2.32 2.75 22.26
N PHE A 183 2.24 1.43 22.10
CA PHE A 183 1.85 0.81 20.83
C PHE A 183 0.65 -0.11 20.99
N ALA A 184 -0.21 -0.14 19.97
CA ALA A 184 -1.44 -0.92 19.99
C ALA A 184 -1.20 -2.44 19.85
N ASN A 185 -0.13 -2.86 19.17
CA ASN A 185 0.22 -4.26 18.94
C ASN A 185 1.72 -4.42 18.62
N PRO A 186 2.26 -5.66 18.64
CA PRO A 186 3.67 -5.96 18.35
C PRO A 186 4.12 -5.48 16.96
N ARG A 187 3.28 -5.63 15.92
CA ARG A 187 3.58 -5.17 14.56
C ARG A 187 3.79 -3.65 14.48
N ASN A 188 2.89 -2.87 15.10
CA ASN A 188 3.01 -1.41 15.12
C ASN A 188 4.24 -0.98 15.92
N ALA A 189 4.55 -1.67 17.01
CA ALA A 189 5.76 -1.43 17.80
C ALA A 189 7.02 -1.72 16.97
N ALA A 190 7.07 -2.83 16.25
CA ALA A 190 8.18 -3.16 15.37
C ALA A 190 8.36 -2.12 14.26
N GLY A 191 7.26 -1.71 13.59
CA GLY A 191 7.27 -0.72 12.51
C GLY A 191 7.73 0.66 12.94
N GLY A 192 7.20 1.15 14.07
CA GLY A 192 7.57 2.44 14.65
C GLY A 192 9.02 2.47 15.13
N SER A 193 9.47 1.37 15.74
CA SER A 193 10.83 1.25 16.27
C SER A 193 11.89 1.06 15.18
N LEU A 194 11.58 0.32 14.11
CA LEU A 194 12.49 0.08 13.00
C LEU A 194 12.76 1.35 12.16
N ARG A 195 11.83 2.29 12.16
CA ARG A 195 11.94 3.56 11.41
C ARG A 195 12.39 4.74 12.26
N GLN A 196 13.04 4.50 13.41
CA GLN A 196 13.64 5.56 14.19
C GLN A 196 14.86 6.15 13.46
N LYS A 197 14.93 7.48 13.40
CA LYS A 197 16.05 8.21 12.78
C LYS A 197 17.38 7.99 13.51
N ASP A 198 17.30 7.89 14.82
CA ASP A 198 18.41 7.50 15.67
C ASP A 198 18.36 5.99 15.91
N TYR A 199 19.24 5.23 15.25
CA TYR A 199 19.35 3.79 15.42
C TYR A 199 19.67 3.37 16.87
N LYS A 200 20.22 4.28 17.71
CA LYS A 200 20.44 4.01 19.14
C LYS A 200 19.11 3.82 19.87
N LYS A 201 18.04 4.50 19.44
CA LYS A 201 16.68 4.28 19.96
C LYS A 201 16.17 2.90 19.53
N THR A 202 16.38 2.51 18.27
CA THR A 202 16.04 1.15 17.78
C THR A 202 16.76 0.07 18.57
N LYS A 203 18.04 0.27 18.92
CA LYS A 203 18.85 -0.69 19.71
C LYS A 203 18.24 -1.04 21.07
N LYS A 204 17.46 -0.15 21.67
CA LYS A 204 16.80 -0.37 22.98
C LYS A 204 15.56 -1.24 22.88
N ILE A 205 15.07 -1.49 21.67
CA ILE A 205 13.83 -2.25 21.42
C ILE A 205 14.22 -3.69 21.10
N PRO A 206 13.56 -4.70 21.68
CA PRO A 206 13.89 -6.11 21.51
C PRO A 206 13.38 -6.66 20.17
N LEU A 207 13.80 -6.02 19.07
CA LEU A 207 13.48 -6.47 17.72
C LEU A 207 14.19 -7.79 17.42
N LYS A 208 13.48 -8.67 16.72
CA LYS A 208 13.96 -9.96 16.22
C LYS A 208 13.70 -10.07 14.72
N PHE A 209 14.44 -10.94 14.05
CA PHE A 209 14.30 -11.18 12.61
C PHE A 209 14.16 -12.67 12.34
N LEU A 210 13.20 -13.05 11.50
CA LEU A 210 13.03 -14.41 10.96
C LEU A 210 13.14 -14.38 9.44
N ALA A 211 14.12 -15.12 8.91
CA ALA A 211 14.35 -15.23 7.48
C ALA A 211 13.38 -16.23 6.84
N TYR A 212 12.85 -15.90 5.64
CA TYR A 212 11.90 -16.74 4.92
C TYR A 212 12.12 -16.79 3.40
N GLY A 213 12.99 -15.98 2.84
CA GLY A 213 13.13 -15.92 1.38
C GLY A 213 14.38 -15.16 0.95
N PHE A 214 14.53 -15.03 -0.35
CA PHE A 214 15.69 -14.40 -0.97
C PHE A 214 15.28 -13.44 -2.10
N GLY A 215 16.20 -12.55 -2.45
CA GLY A 215 16.18 -11.74 -3.66
C GLY A 215 17.26 -12.20 -4.63
N VAL A 216 18.35 -11.41 -4.75
CA VAL A 216 19.52 -11.80 -5.57
C VAL A 216 20.40 -12.76 -4.80
N VAL A 217 20.82 -13.86 -5.45
CA VAL A 217 21.79 -14.83 -4.92
C VAL A 217 22.75 -15.22 -6.04
N GLU A 218 24.06 -14.97 -5.86
CA GLU A 218 25.08 -15.22 -6.89
C GLU A 218 26.37 -15.78 -6.27
N PRO A 219 26.80 -17.01 -6.65
CA PRO A 219 26.05 -18.03 -7.38
C PRO A 219 24.94 -18.65 -6.55
N GLN A 220 23.85 -19.10 -7.20
CA GLN A 220 22.77 -19.83 -6.56
C GLN A 220 23.08 -21.33 -6.58
N ASN A 221 23.28 -21.94 -5.42
CA ASN A 221 23.66 -23.34 -5.24
C ASN A 221 22.56 -24.20 -4.59
N PHE A 222 21.30 -23.86 -4.83
CA PHE A 222 20.13 -24.57 -4.32
C PHE A 222 18.99 -24.52 -5.34
N GLU A 223 18.18 -25.58 -5.38
CA GLU A 223 17.08 -25.74 -6.34
C GLU A 223 15.71 -25.74 -5.67
N LYS A 224 15.65 -25.80 -4.32
CA LYS A 224 14.41 -25.84 -3.55
C LYS A 224 14.35 -24.75 -2.48
N GLN A 225 13.14 -24.27 -2.22
CA GLN A 225 12.87 -23.32 -1.11
C GLN A 225 13.28 -23.94 0.23
N SER A 226 12.99 -25.22 0.44
CA SER A 226 13.35 -25.96 1.66
C SER A 226 14.86 -26.11 1.84
N GLU A 227 15.63 -26.28 0.78
CA GLU A 227 17.10 -26.30 0.82
C GLU A 227 17.64 -24.93 1.23
N TYR A 228 17.11 -23.86 0.63
CA TYR A 228 17.49 -22.50 1.01
C TYR A 228 17.25 -22.22 2.49
N LEU A 229 16.10 -22.64 3.03
CA LEU A 229 15.80 -22.46 4.46
C LEU A 229 16.77 -23.22 5.39
N LYS A 230 17.32 -24.37 4.95
CA LYS A 230 18.38 -25.10 5.67
C LYS A 230 19.70 -24.32 5.62
N LEU A 231 20.10 -23.85 4.43
CA LEU A 231 21.31 -23.05 4.25
C LEU A 231 21.26 -21.76 5.08
N LEU A 232 20.12 -21.08 5.17
CA LEU A 232 19.97 -19.92 6.04
C LEU A 232 20.31 -20.23 7.50
N LYS A 233 19.89 -21.38 8.03
CA LYS A 233 20.26 -21.79 9.40
C LYS A 233 21.76 -22.01 9.53
N GLU A 234 22.38 -22.65 8.55
CA GLU A 234 23.83 -22.88 8.51
C GLU A 234 24.61 -21.56 8.45
N TRP A 235 24.10 -20.55 7.72
CA TRP A 235 24.68 -19.22 7.64
C TRP A 235 24.40 -18.34 8.88
N GLY A 236 23.69 -18.88 9.88
CA GLY A 236 23.45 -18.22 11.16
C GLY A 236 22.14 -17.41 11.25
N PHE A 237 21.29 -17.50 10.26
CA PHE A 237 19.96 -16.86 10.32
C PHE A 237 18.97 -17.72 11.10
N LYS A 238 18.07 -17.07 11.81
CA LYS A 238 16.89 -17.75 12.40
C LYS A 238 15.80 -17.87 11.34
N THR A 239 15.28 -19.07 11.18
CA THR A 239 14.09 -19.40 10.40
C THR A 239 13.03 -20.00 11.31
N SER A 240 11.77 -20.06 10.87
CA SER A 240 10.73 -20.65 11.70
C SER A 240 10.87 -22.18 11.81
N SER A 241 10.63 -22.69 13.02
CA SER A 241 10.53 -24.14 13.27
C SER A 241 9.19 -24.73 12.82
N LEU A 242 8.20 -23.88 12.51
CA LEU A 242 6.85 -24.30 12.08
C LEU A 242 6.75 -24.62 10.58
N THR A 243 7.83 -24.40 9.82
CA THR A 243 7.87 -24.70 8.39
C THR A 243 7.78 -26.20 8.14
N LYS A 244 6.89 -26.60 7.22
CA LYS A 244 6.65 -27.99 6.85
C LYS A 244 6.47 -28.14 5.34
N LEU A 245 6.93 -29.24 4.77
CA LEU A 245 6.59 -29.62 3.38
C LEU A 245 5.25 -30.32 3.35
N VAL A 246 4.41 -29.95 2.38
CA VAL A 246 3.06 -30.48 2.15
C VAL A 246 2.82 -30.68 0.65
N ASN A 247 2.01 -31.66 0.27
CA ASN A 247 1.81 -32.05 -1.14
C ASN A 247 0.34 -32.26 -1.56
N SER A 248 -0.60 -32.09 -0.63
CA SER A 248 -2.04 -32.19 -0.91
C SER A 248 -2.84 -31.09 -0.22
N VAL A 249 -4.06 -30.84 -0.71
CA VAL A 249 -4.99 -29.86 -0.09
C VAL A 249 -5.36 -30.30 1.33
N GLU A 250 -5.47 -31.60 1.57
CA GLU A 250 -5.80 -32.19 2.86
C GLU A 250 -4.68 -31.96 3.89
N GLU A 251 -3.43 -32.16 3.48
CA GLU A 251 -2.26 -31.85 4.34
C GLU A 251 -2.14 -30.38 4.64
N ILE A 252 -2.37 -29.54 3.65
CA ILE A 252 -2.39 -28.08 3.80
C ILE A 252 -3.45 -27.68 4.82
N ASP A 253 -4.68 -28.14 4.67
CA ASP A 253 -5.80 -27.82 5.56
C ASP A 253 -5.55 -28.32 6.99
N ARG A 254 -5.05 -29.55 7.15
CA ARG A 254 -4.68 -30.11 8.45
C ARG A 254 -3.58 -29.28 9.13
N ASN A 255 -2.53 -28.92 8.39
CA ASN A 255 -1.43 -28.11 8.93
C ASN A 255 -1.91 -26.70 9.32
N HIS A 256 -2.80 -26.11 8.52
CA HIS A 256 -3.40 -24.81 8.81
C HIS A 256 -4.16 -24.81 10.14
N ARG A 257 -5.04 -25.79 10.35
CA ARG A 257 -5.81 -25.92 11.60
C ARG A 257 -4.92 -26.14 12.82
N ILE A 258 -3.91 -27.03 12.73
CA ILE A 258 -2.97 -27.28 13.84
C ILE A 258 -2.25 -26.00 14.25
N ILE A 259 -1.79 -25.19 13.29
CA ILE A 259 -1.09 -23.95 13.61
C ILE A 259 -2.05 -22.87 14.13
N GLU A 260 -3.28 -22.79 13.59
CA GLU A 260 -4.31 -21.85 14.06
C GLU A 260 -4.70 -22.14 15.52
N GLU A 261 -4.88 -23.42 15.89
CA GLU A 261 -5.18 -23.84 17.27
C GLU A 261 -4.03 -23.51 18.24
N LYS A 262 -2.78 -23.66 17.81
CA LYS A 262 -1.58 -23.39 18.61
C LYS A 262 -1.10 -21.94 18.55
N LYS A 263 -1.79 -21.07 17.84
CA LYS A 263 -1.39 -19.67 17.61
C LYS A 263 -1.15 -18.88 18.92
N SER A 264 -1.91 -19.19 19.98
CA SER A 264 -1.74 -18.58 21.29
C SER A 264 -0.38 -18.89 21.93
N ASP A 265 0.13 -20.10 21.73
CA ASP A 265 1.33 -20.63 22.39
C ASP A 265 2.62 -20.17 21.70
N ILE A 266 2.49 -19.65 20.48
CA ILE A 266 3.61 -19.15 19.67
C ILE A 266 3.97 -17.73 20.15
N ASP A 267 5.25 -17.49 20.46
CA ASP A 267 5.76 -16.24 21.05
C ASP A 267 5.83 -15.05 20.05
N TYR A 268 5.23 -15.17 18.89
CA TYR A 268 5.06 -14.08 17.91
C TYR A 268 3.70 -14.16 17.21
N ASP A 269 3.24 -13.03 16.72
CA ASP A 269 1.94 -12.98 16.05
C ASP A 269 2.01 -13.55 14.63
N LEU A 270 0.96 -14.31 14.29
CA LEU A 270 0.76 -14.93 12.99
C LEU A 270 -0.61 -14.52 12.44
N ASP A 271 -0.66 -14.18 11.16
CA ASP A 271 -1.91 -13.91 10.46
C ASP A 271 -2.32 -15.00 9.46
N GLY A 272 -1.54 -16.10 9.38
CA GLY A 272 -1.81 -17.23 8.49
C GLY A 272 -0.60 -18.09 8.20
N LEU A 273 -0.67 -18.84 7.10
CA LEU A 273 0.43 -19.60 6.51
C LEU A 273 0.66 -19.14 5.07
N VAL A 274 1.89 -19.22 4.61
CA VAL A 274 2.25 -19.00 3.20
C VAL A 274 2.63 -20.34 2.58
N TYR A 275 1.99 -20.70 1.49
CA TYR A 275 2.37 -21.87 0.69
C TYR A 275 3.16 -21.40 -0.51
N LYS A 276 4.38 -21.91 -0.65
CA LYS A 276 5.27 -21.63 -1.78
C LYS A 276 5.58 -22.95 -2.49
N VAL A 277 5.52 -22.98 -3.80
CA VAL A 277 6.03 -24.13 -4.56
C VAL A 277 7.49 -24.36 -4.17
N ASP A 278 7.85 -25.57 -3.73
CA ASP A 278 9.19 -25.85 -3.18
C ASP A 278 10.28 -25.85 -4.26
N ASP A 279 9.95 -26.30 -5.46
CA ASP A 279 10.83 -26.33 -6.62
C ASP A 279 11.00 -24.93 -7.24
N LEU A 280 12.23 -24.41 -7.27
CA LEU A 280 12.55 -23.07 -7.77
C LEU A 280 12.51 -22.99 -9.31
N ILE A 281 12.70 -24.11 -10.02
CA ILE A 281 12.53 -24.16 -11.48
C ILE A 281 11.06 -23.92 -11.81
N LEU A 282 10.16 -24.60 -11.08
CA LEU A 282 8.72 -24.38 -11.23
C LEU A 282 8.31 -22.96 -10.82
N GLN A 283 8.90 -22.38 -9.76
CA GLN A 283 8.65 -20.98 -9.38
C GLN A 283 9.05 -20.03 -10.52
N LYS A 284 10.22 -20.26 -11.15
CA LYS A 284 10.71 -19.45 -12.28
C LYS A 284 9.79 -19.59 -13.50
N ARG A 285 9.30 -20.80 -13.80
CA ARG A 285 8.34 -21.06 -14.89
C ARG A 285 7.00 -20.35 -14.64
N LEU A 286 6.48 -20.40 -13.42
CA LEU A 286 5.23 -19.75 -13.02
C LEU A 286 5.32 -18.23 -13.07
N GLY A 287 6.44 -17.66 -12.66
CA GLY A 287 6.68 -16.22 -12.69
C GLY A 287 5.67 -15.43 -11.86
N PHE A 288 5.35 -14.23 -12.34
CA PHE A 288 4.56 -13.25 -11.60
C PHE A 288 3.32 -12.79 -12.38
N VAL A 289 2.33 -12.29 -11.66
CA VAL A 289 1.14 -11.60 -12.21
C VAL A 289 1.02 -10.27 -11.49
N SER A 290 1.09 -9.17 -12.24
CA SER A 290 1.00 -7.82 -11.68
C SER A 290 1.90 -7.62 -10.45
N ASN A 291 1.37 -7.71 -9.25
CA ASN A 291 2.08 -7.45 -8.00
C ASN A 291 2.22 -8.68 -7.09
N SER A 292 1.98 -9.89 -7.61
CA SER A 292 2.09 -11.12 -6.82
C SER A 292 2.68 -12.28 -7.61
N PRO A 293 3.43 -13.21 -6.96
CA PRO A 293 3.91 -14.43 -7.59
C PRO A 293 2.75 -15.41 -7.85
N ARG A 294 2.81 -16.17 -8.96
CA ARG A 294 1.88 -17.28 -9.22
C ARG A 294 2.19 -18.52 -8.40
N TRP A 295 3.37 -18.60 -7.83
CA TRP A 295 3.88 -19.76 -7.11
C TRP A 295 3.72 -19.70 -5.60
N ALA A 296 3.12 -18.61 -5.05
CA ALA A 296 2.89 -18.47 -3.62
C ALA A 296 1.53 -17.84 -3.32
N ILE A 297 0.92 -18.28 -2.21
CA ILE A 297 -0.34 -17.77 -1.68
C ILE A 297 -0.29 -17.67 -0.16
N ALA A 298 -0.91 -16.64 0.40
CA ALA A 298 -1.09 -16.47 1.83
C ALA A 298 -2.48 -16.97 2.25
N HIS A 299 -2.55 -18.05 3.02
CA HIS A 299 -3.78 -18.58 3.62
C HIS A 299 -3.93 -18.01 5.02
N LYS A 300 -4.83 -17.05 5.17
CA LYS A 300 -5.03 -16.34 6.41
C LYS A 300 -5.87 -17.13 7.39
N PHE A 301 -5.58 -16.97 8.70
CA PHE A 301 -6.40 -17.51 9.76
C PHE A 301 -7.77 -16.83 9.81
N SER A 302 -8.71 -17.49 10.49
CA SER A 302 -10.03 -16.93 10.76
C SER A 302 -9.86 -15.61 11.51
N SER A 303 -10.51 -14.56 11.02
CA SER A 303 -10.42 -13.23 11.63
C SER A 303 -11.15 -13.22 12.98
N GLU A 304 -10.57 -12.56 13.97
CA GLU A 304 -11.20 -12.35 15.26
C GLU A 304 -12.53 -11.61 15.11
N LYS A 305 -13.51 -12.05 15.92
CA LYS A 305 -14.87 -11.50 15.92
C LYS A 305 -15.20 -11.02 17.32
N GLU A 306 -15.81 -9.84 17.40
CA GLU A 306 -16.26 -9.26 18.67
C GLU A 306 -17.63 -8.63 18.49
N PHE A 307 -18.37 -8.51 19.59
CA PHE A 307 -19.68 -7.88 19.59
C PHE A 307 -19.61 -6.44 20.05
N SER A 308 -20.30 -5.56 19.32
CA SER A 308 -20.42 -4.15 19.68
C SER A 308 -21.79 -3.60 19.32
N LYS A 309 -22.17 -2.49 19.95
CA LYS A 309 -23.44 -1.82 19.70
C LYS A 309 -23.28 -0.70 18.69
N ILE A 310 -24.18 -0.63 17.69
CA ILE A 310 -24.24 0.48 16.73
C ILE A 310 -24.82 1.72 17.40
N LYS A 311 -24.02 2.79 17.48
CA LYS A 311 -24.45 4.11 17.96
C LYS A 311 -25.11 4.95 16.87
N ASN A 312 -24.55 4.90 15.67
CA ASN A 312 -25.02 5.67 14.52
C ASN A 312 -24.55 5.02 13.22
N ILE A 313 -25.20 5.36 12.11
CA ILE A 313 -24.79 4.99 10.75
C ILE A 313 -24.57 6.26 9.96
N GLU A 314 -23.33 6.50 9.53
CA GLU A 314 -22.94 7.62 8.70
C GLU A 314 -22.75 7.19 7.24
N ILE A 315 -23.20 8.03 6.32
CA ILE A 315 -22.98 7.80 4.88
C ILE A 315 -21.81 8.64 4.40
N GLN A 316 -20.74 7.97 3.99
CA GLN A 316 -19.57 8.59 3.42
C GLN A 316 -19.66 8.61 1.89
N VAL A 317 -19.32 9.74 1.27
CA VAL A 317 -19.34 9.91 -0.20
C VAL A 317 -17.90 9.81 -0.71
N GLY A 318 -17.62 8.73 -1.43
CA GLY A 318 -16.28 8.48 -1.98
C GLY A 318 -16.00 9.28 -3.27
N ARG A 319 -14.75 9.24 -3.75
CA ARG A 319 -14.29 9.99 -4.95
C ARG A 319 -15.04 9.66 -6.25
N THR A 320 -15.66 8.48 -6.34
CA THR A 320 -16.45 8.03 -7.49
C THR A 320 -17.95 8.25 -7.29
N GLY A 321 -18.32 8.99 -6.25
CA GLY A 321 -19.71 9.22 -5.85
C GLY A 321 -20.36 8.08 -5.07
N ALA A 322 -19.66 6.97 -4.83
CA ALA A 322 -20.19 5.85 -4.05
C ALA A 322 -20.59 6.29 -2.64
N LEU A 323 -21.81 5.97 -2.22
CA LEU A 323 -22.31 6.17 -0.87
C LEU A 323 -22.01 4.92 -0.06
N THR A 324 -21.05 5.03 0.85
CA THR A 324 -20.61 3.92 1.70
C THR A 324 -21.12 4.14 3.11
N PRO A 325 -22.02 3.27 3.61
CA PRO A 325 -22.49 3.35 4.99
C PRO A 325 -21.43 2.80 5.95
N VAL A 326 -21.20 3.53 7.05
CA VAL A 326 -20.24 3.19 8.10
C VAL A 326 -20.95 3.21 9.45
N ALA A 327 -20.98 2.08 10.13
CA ALA A 327 -21.47 1.99 11.50
C ALA A 327 -20.46 2.63 12.46
N LYS A 328 -20.91 3.58 13.25
CA LYS A 328 -20.24 4.05 14.46
C LYS A 328 -20.63 3.12 15.59
N ILE A 329 -19.67 2.43 16.16
CA ILE A 329 -19.89 1.41 17.18
C ILE A 329 -19.25 1.80 18.52
N ASP A 330 -19.66 1.16 19.60
CA ASP A 330 -18.91 1.23 20.84
C ASP A 330 -17.48 0.72 20.60
N PRO A 331 -16.45 1.41 21.12
CA PRO A 331 -15.06 0.99 20.92
C PRO A 331 -14.82 -0.42 21.46
N ILE A 332 -14.33 -1.33 20.61
CA ILE A 332 -13.99 -2.71 20.97
C ILE A 332 -12.57 -3.03 20.50
N ALA A 333 -11.87 -3.92 21.20
CA ALA A 333 -10.56 -4.41 20.82
C ALA A 333 -10.70 -5.64 19.90
N ILE A 334 -10.20 -5.55 18.67
CA ILE A 334 -10.18 -6.68 17.72
C ILE A 334 -8.78 -6.75 17.11
N GLY A 335 -8.10 -7.89 17.22
CA GLY A 335 -6.76 -8.07 16.66
C GLY A 335 -5.75 -7.04 17.18
N GLY A 336 -5.80 -6.72 18.48
CA GLY A 336 -4.87 -5.79 19.13
C GLY A 336 -5.05 -4.31 18.75
N VAL A 337 -6.17 -3.93 18.12
CA VAL A 337 -6.50 -2.52 17.84
C VAL A 337 -7.91 -2.19 18.30
N VAL A 338 -8.11 -0.92 18.73
CA VAL A 338 -9.44 -0.42 19.11
C VAL A 338 -10.19 -0.01 17.85
N VAL A 339 -11.34 -0.63 17.63
CA VAL A 339 -12.24 -0.41 16.50
C VAL A 339 -13.48 0.34 16.98
N SER A 340 -13.75 1.51 16.38
CA SER A 340 -14.95 2.33 16.64
C SER A 340 -15.78 2.59 15.38
N ASN A 341 -15.32 2.10 14.21
CA ASN A 341 -16.02 2.23 12.94
C ASN A 341 -15.95 0.90 12.18
N ALA A 342 -17.09 0.44 11.63
CA ALA A 342 -17.16 -0.75 10.81
C ALA A 342 -17.93 -0.47 9.51
N THR A 343 -17.45 -0.98 8.38
CA THR A 343 -18.17 -0.81 7.11
C THR A 343 -19.42 -1.66 7.08
N LEU A 344 -20.48 -1.09 6.50
CA LEU A 344 -21.72 -1.80 6.17
C LEU A 344 -21.81 -2.08 4.66
N HIS A 345 -20.72 -1.85 3.93
CA HIS A 345 -20.55 -2.06 2.50
C HIS A 345 -21.45 -1.20 1.62
N ASN A 346 -22.75 -1.46 1.58
CA ASN A 346 -23.74 -0.78 0.74
C ASN A 346 -25.17 -0.91 1.32
N GLU A 347 -26.13 -0.30 0.65
CA GLU A 347 -27.53 -0.33 1.02
C GLU A 347 -28.11 -1.76 1.03
N ASP A 348 -27.77 -2.58 0.03
CA ASP A 348 -28.29 -3.94 -0.11
C ASP A 348 -27.84 -4.83 1.07
N GLU A 349 -26.61 -4.64 1.58
CA GLU A 349 -26.12 -5.35 2.77
C GLU A 349 -26.80 -4.92 4.05
N ILE A 350 -27.15 -3.62 4.20
CA ILE A 350 -27.93 -3.15 5.34
C ILE A 350 -29.31 -3.80 5.32
N ASN A 351 -29.97 -3.79 4.17
CA ASN A 351 -31.30 -4.39 4.01
C ASN A 351 -31.27 -5.91 4.21
N ARG A 352 -30.30 -6.60 3.62
CA ARG A 352 -30.15 -8.06 3.73
C ARG A 352 -29.93 -8.53 5.16
N LYS A 353 -29.16 -7.77 5.93
CA LYS A 353 -28.83 -8.08 7.34
C LYS A 353 -29.79 -7.40 8.32
N ASP A 354 -30.77 -6.64 7.84
CA ASP A 354 -31.71 -5.83 8.65
C ASP A 354 -31.01 -5.02 9.75
N ILE A 355 -29.94 -4.29 9.37
CA ILE A 355 -29.11 -3.56 10.32
C ILE A 355 -29.82 -2.27 10.77
N ARG A 356 -29.91 -2.06 12.09
CA ARG A 356 -30.58 -0.91 12.70
C ARG A 356 -29.66 -0.19 13.70
N ILE A 357 -29.89 1.11 13.90
CA ILE A 357 -29.18 1.87 14.94
C ILE A 357 -29.63 1.33 16.31
N GLY A 358 -28.68 1.02 17.16
CA GLY A 358 -28.91 0.43 18.48
C GLY A 358 -28.75 -1.09 18.51
N ASP A 359 -28.60 -1.77 17.39
CA ASP A 359 -28.34 -3.20 17.34
C ASP A 359 -26.98 -3.57 17.94
N THR A 360 -26.95 -4.75 18.57
CA THR A 360 -25.69 -5.45 18.85
C THR A 360 -25.27 -6.24 17.62
N VAL A 361 -24.07 -5.99 17.13
CA VAL A 361 -23.56 -6.59 15.88
C VAL A 361 -22.25 -7.32 16.13
N CYS A 362 -22.07 -8.44 15.41
CA CYS A 362 -20.79 -9.11 15.32
C CYS A 362 -19.90 -8.35 14.33
N VAL A 363 -18.77 -7.85 14.81
CA VAL A 363 -17.79 -7.12 14.03
C VAL A 363 -16.56 -8.00 13.81
N GLN A 364 -16.08 -8.05 12.59
CA GLN A 364 -14.88 -8.75 12.18
C GLN A 364 -13.91 -7.78 11.51
N ARG A 365 -12.62 -7.95 11.76
CA ARG A 365 -11.58 -7.22 11.04
C ARG A 365 -11.03 -8.11 9.92
N ALA A 366 -11.64 -8.01 8.73
CA ALA A 366 -11.22 -8.80 7.57
C ALA A 366 -9.80 -8.41 7.12
N GLY A 367 -8.90 -9.38 7.09
CA GLY A 367 -7.55 -9.24 6.56
C GLY A 367 -6.71 -8.16 7.25
N ASP A 368 -6.93 -7.92 8.54
CA ASP A 368 -6.27 -6.90 9.37
C ASP A 368 -6.40 -5.44 8.87
N VAL A 369 -7.33 -5.14 7.96
CA VAL A 369 -7.39 -3.83 7.32
C VAL A 369 -8.68 -3.08 7.63
N ILE A 370 -9.85 -3.63 7.30
CA ILE A 370 -11.13 -2.90 7.39
C ILE A 370 -12.12 -3.66 8.27
N PRO A 371 -12.53 -3.08 9.44
CA PRO A 371 -13.59 -3.66 10.23
C PRO A 371 -14.91 -3.66 9.48
N GLN A 372 -15.65 -4.78 9.54
CA GLN A 372 -16.96 -4.94 8.89
C GLN A 372 -17.96 -5.59 9.83
N VAL A 373 -19.23 -5.25 9.66
CA VAL A 373 -20.35 -5.92 10.35
C VAL A 373 -20.69 -7.21 9.59
N LEU A 374 -20.62 -8.35 10.29
CA LEU A 374 -20.95 -9.66 9.73
C LEU A 374 -22.45 -9.94 9.78
N TYR A 375 -23.04 -9.85 10.97
CA TYR A 375 -24.46 -10.08 11.23
C TYR A 375 -24.90 -9.34 12.49
N VAL A 376 -26.21 -9.27 12.68
CA VAL A 376 -26.88 -8.70 13.84
C VAL A 376 -27.21 -9.81 14.83
N ASP A 377 -27.00 -9.56 16.12
CA ASP A 377 -27.53 -10.41 17.22
C ASP A 377 -28.96 -9.97 17.53
N GLU A 378 -29.90 -10.61 16.81
CA GLU A 378 -31.33 -10.27 16.95
C GLU A 378 -31.88 -10.53 18.33
N SER A 379 -31.28 -11.46 19.10
CA SER A 379 -31.71 -11.77 20.47
C SER A 379 -31.54 -10.60 21.42
N LYS A 380 -30.61 -9.69 21.12
CA LYS A 380 -30.30 -8.48 21.89
C LYS A 380 -31.00 -7.22 21.36
N ARG A 381 -31.82 -7.35 20.31
CA ARG A 381 -32.50 -6.22 19.69
C ARG A 381 -33.68 -5.73 20.57
N LYS A 382 -33.74 -4.43 20.76
CA LYS A 382 -34.87 -3.81 21.47
C LYS A 382 -36.12 -3.81 20.58
N LYS A 383 -37.30 -4.10 21.14
CA LYS A 383 -38.59 -4.24 20.42
C LYS A 383 -38.96 -3.03 19.54
N ASN A 384 -38.55 -1.80 19.90
CA ASN A 384 -38.93 -0.57 19.19
C ASN A 384 -37.81 -0.01 18.30
N THR A 385 -36.83 -0.82 17.86
CA THR A 385 -35.73 -0.37 17.01
C THR A 385 -36.24 -0.19 15.57
N LYS A 386 -36.16 1.05 15.05
CA LYS A 386 -36.61 1.38 13.68
C LYS A 386 -35.59 0.95 12.66
N GLN A 387 -36.07 0.51 11.49
CA GLN A 387 -35.24 0.19 10.34
C GLN A 387 -34.45 1.42 9.85
N PHE A 388 -33.20 1.23 9.45
CA PHE A 388 -32.41 2.30 8.88
C PHE A 388 -32.84 2.58 7.44
N ILE A 389 -33.22 3.83 7.17
CA ILE A 389 -33.62 4.25 5.82
C ILE A 389 -32.41 4.86 5.12
N PHE A 390 -31.97 4.21 4.04
CA PHE A 390 -30.87 4.72 3.24
C PHE A 390 -31.26 6.01 2.51
N PRO A 391 -30.40 7.05 2.48
CA PRO A 391 -30.77 8.36 1.93
C PRO A 391 -30.99 8.31 0.41
N GLN A 392 -32.10 8.87 -0.04
CA GLN A 392 -32.47 9.03 -1.46
C GLN A 392 -31.79 10.25 -2.12
N LYS A 393 -31.17 11.10 -1.31
CA LYS A 393 -30.40 12.27 -1.76
C LYS A 393 -28.97 12.20 -1.19
N CYS A 394 -28.01 12.68 -1.97
CA CYS A 394 -26.62 12.76 -1.53
C CYS A 394 -26.49 13.68 -0.31
N PRO A 395 -25.90 13.21 0.81
CA PRO A 395 -25.78 14.03 2.03
C PRO A 395 -24.86 15.25 1.84
N SER A 396 -24.01 15.25 0.81
CA SER A 396 -23.06 16.32 0.55
C SER A 396 -23.58 17.42 -0.38
N CYS A 397 -24.39 17.07 -1.40
CA CYS A 397 -24.82 18.03 -2.43
C CYS A 397 -26.32 18.04 -2.70
N GLY A 398 -27.12 17.18 -2.05
CA GLY A 398 -28.57 17.11 -2.20
C GLY A 398 -29.07 16.47 -3.51
N SER A 399 -28.20 16.11 -4.45
CA SER A 399 -28.61 15.47 -5.72
C SER A 399 -29.24 14.11 -5.46
N LYS A 400 -30.30 13.76 -6.23
CA LYS A 400 -30.93 12.43 -6.19
C LYS A 400 -29.88 11.36 -6.50
N VAL A 401 -29.77 10.34 -5.65
CA VAL A 401 -28.82 9.26 -5.84
C VAL A 401 -29.33 8.22 -6.83
N VAL A 402 -28.41 7.48 -7.45
CA VAL A 402 -28.73 6.49 -8.49
C VAL A 402 -28.00 5.17 -8.25
N LYS A 403 -28.65 4.06 -8.61
CA LYS A 403 -28.02 2.75 -8.84
C LYS A 403 -27.90 2.55 -10.34
N GLU A 404 -26.67 2.41 -10.84
CA GLU A 404 -26.44 2.22 -12.28
C GLU A 404 -26.89 0.81 -12.70
N PHE A 405 -27.42 0.70 -13.90
CA PHE A 405 -27.83 -0.58 -14.49
C PHE A 405 -26.70 -1.15 -15.33
N ASN A 406 -26.33 -2.40 -15.05
CA ASN A 406 -25.33 -3.11 -15.83
C ASN A 406 -26.03 -3.92 -16.94
N ASN A 407 -25.89 -3.46 -18.16
CA ASN A 407 -26.53 -4.08 -19.32
C ASN A 407 -26.03 -5.52 -19.60
N ASN A 408 -24.78 -5.85 -19.22
CA ASN A 408 -24.22 -7.18 -19.44
C ASN A 408 -24.79 -8.21 -18.46
N THR A 409 -24.96 -7.82 -17.19
CA THR A 409 -25.48 -8.70 -16.14
C THR A 409 -27.00 -8.55 -15.97
N LYS A 410 -27.64 -7.58 -16.64
CA LYS A 410 -29.06 -7.19 -16.50
C LYS A 410 -29.47 -6.92 -15.04
N LYS A 411 -28.54 -6.47 -14.20
CA LYS A 411 -28.77 -6.16 -12.77
C LYS A 411 -28.40 -4.72 -12.46
N LYS A 412 -29.05 -4.14 -11.45
CA LYS A 412 -28.63 -2.86 -10.87
C LYS A 412 -27.35 -3.06 -10.08
N ASP A 413 -26.45 -2.05 -10.09
CA ASP A 413 -25.26 -2.04 -9.25
C ASP A 413 -25.68 -2.03 -7.76
N ALA A 414 -25.02 -2.83 -6.93
CA ALA A 414 -25.24 -2.84 -5.48
C ALA A 414 -24.87 -1.50 -4.82
N VAL A 415 -24.07 -0.68 -5.48
CA VAL A 415 -23.58 0.59 -4.95
C VAL A 415 -24.45 1.75 -5.39
N THR A 416 -25.11 2.39 -4.43
CA THR A 416 -25.81 3.66 -4.61
C THR A 416 -24.80 4.80 -4.75
N ARG A 417 -25.02 5.72 -5.73
CA ARG A 417 -24.06 6.77 -6.08
C ARG A 417 -24.68 8.15 -6.20
N CYS A 418 -23.90 9.16 -5.81
CA CYS A 418 -24.14 10.54 -6.23
C CYS A 418 -23.68 10.71 -7.67
N PRO A 419 -24.57 11.09 -8.62
CA PRO A 419 -24.22 11.27 -10.02
C PRO A 419 -23.36 12.52 -10.28
N ASP A 420 -23.38 13.49 -9.36
CA ASP A 420 -22.67 14.79 -9.43
C ASP A 420 -22.74 15.45 -10.81
N PRO A 421 -23.95 15.70 -11.37
CA PRO A 421 -24.13 16.12 -12.76
C PRO A 421 -23.44 17.47 -13.05
N ASN A 422 -23.31 18.32 -12.05
CA ASN A 422 -22.77 19.68 -12.18
C ASN A 422 -21.36 19.85 -11.61
N PHE A 423 -20.68 18.74 -11.23
CA PHE A 423 -19.37 18.80 -10.58
C PHE A 423 -19.37 19.70 -9.32
N ASN A 424 -20.39 19.54 -8.48
CA ASN A 424 -20.63 20.39 -7.32
C ASN A 424 -20.57 19.64 -5.98
N CYS A 425 -20.46 18.33 -6.00
CA CYS A 425 -20.41 17.53 -4.78
C CYS A 425 -19.08 17.75 -4.06
N LYS A 426 -19.14 18.46 -2.93
CA LYS A 426 -17.96 18.85 -2.14
C LYS A 426 -17.14 17.64 -1.69
N ASP A 427 -17.82 16.56 -1.26
CA ASP A 427 -17.13 15.37 -0.79
C ASP A 427 -16.43 14.62 -1.94
N ILE A 428 -17.06 14.50 -3.12
CA ILE A 428 -16.43 13.90 -4.30
C ILE A 428 -15.15 14.67 -4.66
N LEU A 429 -15.22 16.00 -4.71
CA LEU A 429 -14.06 16.85 -5.03
C LEU A 429 -12.96 16.70 -3.99
N ARG A 430 -13.30 16.71 -2.70
CA ARG A 430 -12.35 16.54 -1.60
C ARG A 430 -11.67 15.16 -1.64
N GLU A 431 -12.43 14.09 -1.86
CA GLU A 431 -11.88 12.74 -1.96
C GLU A 431 -11.04 12.53 -3.24
N LYS A 432 -11.36 13.22 -4.34
CA LYS A 432 -10.49 13.29 -5.54
C LYS A 432 -9.16 13.96 -5.22
N LEU A 433 -9.14 15.05 -4.45
CA LEU A 433 -7.90 15.70 -4.02
C LEU A 433 -7.04 14.78 -3.14
N LYS A 434 -7.66 14.06 -2.17
CA LYS A 434 -6.96 13.08 -1.34
C LYS A 434 -6.34 11.95 -2.17
N HIS A 435 -7.06 11.49 -3.19
CA HIS A 435 -6.54 10.51 -4.13
C HIS A 435 -5.37 11.08 -4.95
N PHE A 436 -5.53 12.29 -5.48
CA PHE A 436 -4.52 12.96 -6.30
C PHE A 436 -3.16 13.08 -5.60
N VAL A 437 -3.15 13.47 -4.32
CA VAL A 437 -1.91 13.63 -3.54
C VAL A 437 -1.37 12.32 -2.95
N SER A 438 -2.13 11.22 -3.05
CA SER A 438 -1.78 9.95 -2.42
C SER A 438 -0.47 9.36 -2.92
N LYS A 439 0.10 8.40 -2.15
CA LYS A 439 1.38 7.73 -2.44
C LYS A 439 1.43 7.14 -3.84
N ASP A 440 0.32 6.53 -4.28
CA ASP A 440 0.24 5.84 -5.58
C ASP A 440 0.01 6.79 -6.76
N ALA A 441 -0.45 8.02 -6.51
CA ALA A 441 -0.63 9.08 -7.50
C ALA A 441 0.57 10.04 -7.48
N PHE A 442 0.40 11.29 -7.06
CA PHE A 442 1.48 12.29 -7.05
C PHE A 442 2.49 12.13 -5.92
N ASN A 443 2.15 11.40 -4.86
CA ASN A 443 3.00 11.17 -3.67
C ASN A 443 3.56 12.46 -3.08
N ILE A 444 2.70 13.43 -2.83
CA ILE A 444 3.10 14.73 -2.26
C ILE A 444 3.26 14.59 -0.75
N GLU A 445 4.49 14.46 -0.30
CA GLU A 445 4.80 14.35 1.12
C GLU A 445 4.42 15.65 1.85
N GLY A 446 3.77 15.51 3.01
CA GLY A 446 3.23 16.65 3.76
C GLY A 446 1.76 16.94 3.47
N LEU A 447 1.19 16.47 2.34
CA LEU A 447 -0.24 16.55 2.03
C LEU A 447 -0.98 15.25 2.38
N GLY A 448 -0.95 14.84 3.64
CA GLY A 448 -1.77 13.73 4.12
C GLY A 448 -3.27 14.06 4.09
N LYS A 449 -4.14 13.02 4.25
CA LYS A 449 -5.61 13.18 4.19
C LYS A 449 -6.13 14.30 5.11
N LYS A 450 -5.63 14.40 6.34
CA LYS A 450 -6.01 15.45 7.30
C LYS A 450 -5.60 16.86 6.85
N VAL A 451 -4.43 16.99 6.22
CA VAL A 451 -3.95 18.28 5.70
C VAL A 451 -4.80 18.73 4.52
N VAL A 452 -5.14 17.79 3.61
CA VAL A 452 -6.08 18.07 2.50
C VAL A 452 -7.44 18.52 3.03
N ASP A 453 -7.98 17.85 4.07
CA ASP A 453 -9.24 18.27 4.71
C ASP A 453 -9.14 19.68 5.29
N ASN A 454 -8.02 20.02 5.93
CA ASN A 454 -7.79 21.35 6.49
C ASN A 454 -7.72 22.41 5.37
N PHE A 455 -6.94 22.15 4.30
CA PHE A 455 -6.82 23.07 3.17
C PHE A 455 -8.14 23.28 2.43
N TRP A 456 -8.91 22.19 2.27
CA TRP A 456 -10.26 22.24 1.72
C TRP A 456 -11.20 23.12 2.56
N ASN A 457 -11.26 22.88 3.87
CA ASN A 457 -12.13 23.63 4.78
C ASN A 457 -11.78 25.12 4.84
N LYS A 458 -10.48 25.44 4.75
CA LYS A 458 -9.97 26.82 4.68
C LYS A 458 -10.04 27.44 3.29
N LYS A 459 -10.62 26.73 2.30
CA LYS A 459 -10.75 27.15 0.90
C LYS A 459 -9.42 27.50 0.21
N ILE A 460 -8.31 26.93 0.68
CA ILE A 460 -6.97 27.13 0.11
C ILE A 460 -6.82 26.35 -1.19
N VAL A 461 -7.39 25.13 -1.25
CA VAL A 461 -7.33 24.23 -2.39
C VAL A 461 -8.73 23.75 -2.72
N LYS A 462 -9.15 23.89 -3.98
CA LYS A 462 -10.43 23.40 -4.50
C LYS A 462 -10.23 22.35 -5.61
N TYR A 463 -9.25 22.55 -6.47
CA TYR A 463 -8.93 21.67 -7.59
C TYR A 463 -7.49 21.18 -7.49
N SER A 464 -7.17 20.09 -8.19
CA SER A 464 -5.85 19.47 -8.12
C SER A 464 -4.71 20.40 -8.60
N TYR A 465 -4.96 21.26 -9.58
CA TYR A 465 -3.96 22.24 -10.04
C TYR A 465 -3.66 23.35 -9.02
N ASP A 466 -4.57 23.66 -8.09
CA ASP A 466 -4.34 24.66 -7.04
C ASP A 466 -3.16 24.27 -6.14
N ILE A 467 -2.89 22.97 -6.02
CA ILE A 467 -1.77 22.44 -5.22
C ILE A 467 -0.42 22.94 -5.77
N PHE A 468 -0.29 23.03 -7.09
CA PHE A 468 0.96 23.47 -7.74
C PHE A 468 1.11 24.99 -7.80
N ASN A 469 0.00 25.70 -7.57
CA ASN A 469 -0.07 27.18 -7.49
C ASN A 469 -0.28 27.69 -6.06
N LEU A 470 -0.06 26.81 -5.05
CA LEU A 470 -0.27 27.13 -3.66
C LEU A 470 0.66 28.25 -3.20
N ASP A 471 0.09 29.38 -2.71
CA ASP A 471 0.85 30.37 -1.97
C ASP A 471 1.22 29.81 -0.59
N ILE A 472 2.45 29.31 -0.53
CA ILE A 472 2.99 28.65 0.66
C ILE A 472 3.12 29.61 1.85
N ASN A 473 3.24 30.92 1.62
CA ASN A 473 3.34 31.90 2.70
C ASN A 473 2.05 31.98 3.52
N ILE A 474 0.92 31.65 2.95
CA ILE A 474 -0.36 31.59 3.65
C ILE A 474 -0.33 30.56 4.81
N LEU A 475 0.51 29.53 4.69
CA LEU A 475 0.64 28.47 5.69
C LEU A 475 1.31 28.95 6.98
N LYS A 476 2.10 30.04 6.92
CA LYS A 476 2.71 30.66 8.12
C LYS A 476 1.65 31.16 9.12
N LYS A 477 0.42 31.38 8.64
CA LYS A 477 -0.71 31.87 9.45
C LYS A 477 -1.45 30.74 10.18
N PHE A 478 -1.07 29.48 9.97
CA PHE A 478 -1.81 28.34 10.52
C PHE A 478 -0.97 27.58 11.55
N ASP A 479 -1.63 27.22 12.67
CA ASP A 479 -1.01 26.39 13.70
C ASP A 479 -0.51 25.06 13.14
N GLY A 480 0.65 24.62 13.64
CA GLY A 480 1.30 23.37 13.19
C GLY A 480 2.15 23.51 11.93
N TRP A 481 2.29 24.71 11.34
CA TRP A 481 3.11 25.00 10.17
C TRP A 481 4.33 25.85 10.51
N GLY A 482 5.44 25.20 10.91
CA GLY A 482 6.73 25.86 11.06
C GLY A 482 7.46 25.99 9.72
N GLU A 483 8.48 26.85 9.63
CA GLU A 483 9.27 27.13 8.40
C GLU A 483 9.78 25.85 7.72
N LYS A 484 10.20 24.87 8.52
CA LYS A 484 10.71 23.59 8.00
C LYS A 484 9.62 22.75 7.33
N SER A 485 8.42 22.69 7.91
CA SER A 485 7.29 21.95 7.33
C SER A 485 6.82 22.61 6.03
N ILE A 486 6.81 23.93 6.00
CA ILE A 486 6.50 24.76 4.83
C ILE A 486 7.52 24.52 3.71
N THR A 487 8.82 24.60 4.01
CA THR A 487 9.89 24.34 3.05
C THR A 487 9.85 22.89 2.53
N ASN A 488 9.61 21.91 3.40
CA ASN A 488 9.47 20.51 2.99
C ASN A 488 8.28 20.29 2.05
N LEU A 489 7.14 20.91 2.35
CA LEU A 489 5.97 20.82 1.48
C LEU A 489 6.25 21.47 0.12
N LYS A 490 6.86 22.68 0.09
CA LYS A 490 7.28 23.35 -1.15
C LYS A 490 8.16 22.45 -2.02
N ASN A 491 9.18 21.86 -1.41
CA ASN A 491 10.10 20.97 -2.10
C ASN A 491 9.38 19.71 -2.62
N SER A 492 8.45 19.15 -1.84
CA SER A 492 7.66 17.99 -2.25
C SER A 492 6.73 18.31 -3.42
N ILE A 493 6.04 19.45 -3.39
CA ILE A 493 5.20 19.92 -4.49
C ILE A 493 6.05 20.12 -5.75
N ASN A 494 7.19 20.82 -5.65
CA ASN A 494 8.07 21.05 -6.80
C ASN A 494 8.62 19.74 -7.38
N LYS A 495 9.03 18.80 -6.53
CA LYS A 495 9.48 17.47 -6.97
C LYS A 495 8.39 16.69 -7.69
N SER A 496 7.14 16.81 -7.25
CA SER A 496 6.01 16.11 -7.83
C SER A 496 5.52 16.70 -9.17
N LYS A 497 6.01 17.87 -9.58
CA LYS A 497 5.74 18.42 -10.93
C LYS A 497 6.28 17.54 -12.05
N LYS A 498 7.28 16.70 -11.77
CA LYS A 498 7.77 15.66 -12.66
C LYS A 498 7.14 14.34 -12.30
N ILE A 499 6.35 13.75 -13.22
CA ILE A 499 5.56 12.54 -12.98
C ILE A 499 5.51 11.66 -14.23
N SER A 500 5.50 10.34 -14.07
CA SER A 500 5.31 9.40 -15.18
C SER A 500 3.85 9.37 -15.67
N LEU A 501 3.67 9.09 -16.95
CA LEU A 501 2.36 9.13 -17.61
C LEU A 501 1.32 8.21 -16.95
N GLU A 502 1.70 7.00 -16.53
CA GLU A 502 0.77 6.08 -15.88
C GLU A 502 0.30 6.60 -14.51
N ARG A 503 1.17 7.24 -13.74
CA ARG A 503 0.79 7.85 -12.46
C ARG A 503 -0.07 9.09 -12.67
N PHE A 504 0.21 9.89 -13.70
CA PHE A 504 -0.63 11.01 -14.10
C PHE A 504 -2.05 10.55 -14.44
N ILE A 505 -2.20 9.55 -15.32
CA ILE A 505 -3.52 9.01 -15.70
C ILE A 505 -4.26 8.46 -14.48
N PHE A 506 -3.58 7.69 -13.61
CA PHE A 506 -4.16 7.15 -12.38
C PHE A 506 -4.62 8.26 -11.44
N SER A 507 -3.85 9.35 -11.31
CA SER A 507 -4.14 10.47 -10.41
C SER A 507 -5.43 11.22 -10.73
N LEU A 508 -5.89 11.17 -11.99
CA LEU A 508 -7.16 11.78 -12.42
C LEU A 508 -8.38 11.16 -11.72
N GLY A 509 -8.21 9.99 -11.12
CA GLY A 509 -9.25 9.31 -10.33
C GLY A 509 -10.46 8.89 -11.16
N ILE A 510 -10.27 8.58 -12.45
CA ILE A 510 -11.30 8.11 -13.36
C ILE A 510 -11.80 6.75 -12.90
N ARG A 511 -13.11 6.58 -12.81
CA ARG A 511 -13.71 5.30 -12.41
C ARG A 511 -13.27 4.17 -13.35
N HIS A 512 -13.05 2.98 -12.83
CA HIS A 512 -12.54 1.80 -13.54
C HIS A 512 -11.13 1.93 -14.13
N ILE A 513 -10.47 3.08 -13.95
CA ILE A 513 -9.07 3.27 -14.32
C ILE A 513 -8.22 3.18 -13.03
N GLY A 514 -7.83 1.96 -12.68
CA GLY A 514 -6.87 1.67 -11.62
C GLY A 514 -5.42 1.82 -12.12
N GLN A 515 -4.43 1.48 -11.28
CA GLN A 515 -3.01 1.56 -11.63
C GLN A 515 -2.66 0.73 -12.88
N GLU A 516 -3.18 -0.51 -12.99
CA GLU A 516 -2.92 -1.38 -14.14
C GLU A 516 -3.51 -0.81 -15.43
N ASN A 517 -4.78 -0.37 -15.40
CA ASN A 517 -5.41 0.23 -16.58
C ASN A 517 -4.74 1.55 -16.98
N ALA A 518 -4.28 2.34 -16.01
CA ALA A 518 -3.51 3.56 -16.28
C ALA A 518 -2.17 3.23 -16.96
N LYS A 519 -1.50 2.15 -16.55
CA LYS A 519 -0.27 1.67 -17.18
C LYS A 519 -0.51 1.15 -18.61
N ILE A 520 -1.61 0.41 -18.83
CA ILE A 520 -2.00 -0.05 -20.17
C ILE A 520 -2.24 1.15 -21.10
N LEU A 521 -2.99 2.15 -20.63
CA LEU A 521 -3.23 3.38 -21.39
C LEU A 521 -1.93 4.15 -21.65
N ALA A 522 -1.04 4.28 -20.65
CA ALA A 522 0.25 4.94 -20.82
C ALA A 522 1.14 4.22 -21.85
N LYS A 523 1.15 2.88 -21.84
CA LYS A 523 1.85 2.04 -22.83
C LYS A 523 1.30 2.24 -24.25
N HIS A 524 0.00 2.45 -24.39
CA HIS A 524 -0.64 2.66 -25.70
C HIS A 524 -0.39 4.07 -26.24
N PHE A 525 -0.60 5.09 -25.41
CA PHE A 525 -0.50 6.49 -25.86
C PHE A 525 0.90 7.05 -25.88
N LEU A 526 1.81 6.51 -25.08
CA LEU A 526 3.23 6.87 -24.92
C LEU A 526 3.47 8.26 -24.33
N ASN A 527 2.72 9.29 -24.70
CA ASN A 527 2.84 10.65 -24.17
C ASN A 527 1.47 11.25 -23.75
N VAL A 528 1.52 12.28 -22.94
CA VAL A 528 0.32 12.90 -22.34
C VAL A 528 -0.53 13.66 -23.37
N GLN A 529 0.09 14.28 -24.37
CA GLN A 529 -0.59 15.04 -25.41
C GLN A 529 -1.47 14.11 -26.24
N LYS A 530 -0.93 12.99 -26.70
CA LYS A 530 -1.67 11.98 -27.46
C LYS A 530 -2.83 11.38 -26.65
N PHE A 531 -2.59 11.08 -25.36
CA PHE A 531 -3.64 10.63 -24.45
C PHE A 531 -4.75 11.67 -24.33
N PHE A 532 -4.40 12.95 -24.09
CA PHE A 532 -5.37 14.02 -23.87
C PHE A 532 -6.18 14.33 -25.14
N GLU A 533 -5.51 14.47 -26.29
CA GLU A 533 -6.17 14.77 -27.57
C GLU A 533 -7.12 13.64 -28.00
N THR A 534 -6.73 12.38 -27.86
CA THR A 534 -7.62 11.25 -28.14
C THR A 534 -8.80 11.23 -27.17
N SER A 535 -8.54 11.43 -25.88
CA SER A 535 -9.58 11.45 -24.84
C SER A 535 -10.57 12.60 -25.04
N LYS A 536 -10.14 13.77 -25.49
CA LYS A 536 -10.97 14.93 -25.81
C LYS A 536 -11.92 14.65 -26.98
N LYS A 537 -11.48 13.86 -27.96
CA LYS A 537 -12.32 13.46 -29.12
C LYS A 537 -13.43 12.49 -28.75
N LEU A 538 -13.36 11.80 -27.60
CA LEU A 538 -14.44 10.95 -27.09
C LEU A 538 -15.73 11.72 -26.78
N ASN A 539 -15.64 13.04 -26.57
CA ASN A 539 -16.79 13.90 -26.31
C ASN A 539 -17.72 14.06 -27.53
N LYS A 540 -17.21 13.90 -28.77
CA LYS A 540 -17.91 14.17 -30.02
C LYS A 540 -18.58 12.93 -30.63
N ASP A 541 -18.95 11.91 -29.84
CA ASP A 541 -19.57 10.64 -30.29
C ASP A 541 -18.84 9.96 -31.47
N ASN A 542 -17.51 10.07 -31.47
CA ASN A 542 -16.69 9.49 -32.50
C ASN A 542 -16.48 7.99 -32.22
N GLN A 543 -17.32 7.15 -32.84
CA GLN A 543 -17.27 5.69 -32.68
C GLN A 543 -15.88 5.11 -32.97
N ARG A 544 -15.15 5.65 -33.94
CA ARG A 544 -13.79 5.21 -34.29
C ARG A 544 -12.81 5.26 -33.11
N HIS A 545 -12.84 6.33 -32.28
CA HIS A 545 -11.96 6.44 -31.10
C HIS A 545 -12.43 5.57 -29.94
N LEU A 546 -13.72 5.28 -29.85
CA LEU A 546 -14.24 4.30 -28.90
C LEU A 546 -13.75 2.89 -29.25
N ASP A 547 -13.82 2.52 -30.54
CA ASP A 547 -13.36 1.22 -31.06
C ASP A 547 -11.83 1.09 -30.89
N GLU A 548 -11.06 2.17 -31.15
CA GLU A 548 -9.62 2.22 -30.89
C GLU A 548 -9.29 1.90 -29.43
N LEU A 549 -9.97 2.53 -28.47
CA LEU A 549 -9.77 2.25 -27.05
C LEU A 549 -10.19 0.84 -26.66
N GLN A 550 -11.27 0.32 -27.23
CA GLN A 550 -11.72 -1.05 -26.95
C GLN A 550 -10.82 -2.12 -27.58
N SER A 551 -10.07 -1.78 -28.62
CA SER A 551 -9.08 -2.68 -29.21
C SER A 551 -7.83 -2.88 -28.34
N ILE A 552 -7.65 -2.04 -27.31
CA ILE A 552 -6.52 -2.16 -26.36
C ILE A 552 -6.80 -3.33 -25.42
N ASP A 553 -5.93 -4.33 -25.43
CA ASP A 553 -6.04 -5.47 -24.52
C ASP A 553 -6.04 -5.02 -23.06
N GLY A 554 -7.03 -5.46 -22.28
CA GLY A 554 -7.26 -5.02 -20.89
C GLY A 554 -8.11 -3.76 -20.72
N ILE A 555 -8.51 -3.08 -21.80
CA ILE A 555 -9.43 -1.92 -21.76
C ILE A 555 -10.78 -2.33 -22.35
N GLY A 556 -11.73 -2.65 -21.50
CA GLY A 556 -13.08 -3.04 -21.90
C GLY A 556 -14.07 -1.87 -21.94
N ASN A 557 -15.34 -2.21 -22.22
CA ASN A 557 -16.45 -1.26 -22.34
C ASN A 557 -16.64 -0.37 -21.08
N SER A 558 -16.44 -0.92 -19.88
CA SER A 558 -16.59 -0.16 -18.64
C SER A 558 -15.55 0.95 -18.47
N GLN A 559 -14.30 0.68 -18.85
CA GLN A 559 -13.22 1.65 -18.85
C GLN A 559 -13.43 2.74 -19.90
N THR A 560 -13.78 2.34 -21.12
CA THR A 560 -14.03 3.26 -22.23
C THR A 560 -15.20 4.20 -21.94
N LYS A 561 -16.32 3.67 -21.42
CA LYS A 561 -17.46 4.49 -20.97
C LYS A 561 -17.08 5.48 -19.87
N SER A 562 -16.21 5.06 -18.93
CA SER A 562 -15.76 5.93 -17.84
C SER A 562 -14.83 7.04 -18.34
N LEU A 563 -13.95 6.75 -19.29
CA LEU A 563 -13.12 7.76 -19.97
C LEU A 563 -14.01 8.76 -20.72
N LYS A 564 -14.97 8.28 -21.54
CA LYS A 564 -15.93 9.13 -22.24
C LYS A 564 -16.66 10.05 -21.26
N LYS A 565 -17.28 9.49 -20.20
CA LYS A 565 -18.01 10.26 -19.18
C LYS A 565 -17.12 11.31 -18.49
N PHE A 566 -15.86 10.98 -18.21
CA PHE A 566 -14.93 11.90 -17.56
C PHE A 566 -14.55 13.08 -18.48
N PHE A 567 -14.20 12.80 -19.73
CA PHE A 567 -13.76 13.81 -20.71
C PHE A 567 -14.92 14.51 -21.43
N SER A 568 -16.16 14.05 -21.27
CA SER A 568 -17.36 14.81 -21.69
C SER A 568 -17.70 15.96 -20.75
N ASN A 569 -17.02 16.10 -19.64
CA ASN A 569 -17.24 17.19 -18.69
C ASN A 569 -16.20 18.30 -18.88
N ASP A 570 -16.64 19.51 -19.27
CA ASP A 570 -15.76 20.66 -19.54
C ASP A 570 -14.90 21.08 -18.35
N LYS A 571 -15.38 20.90 -17.10
CA LYS A 571 -14.60 21.21 -15.91
C LYS A 571 -13.43 20.23 -15.76
N ASN A 572 -13.65 18.93 -16.04
CA ASN A 572 -12.57 17.94 -16.07
C ASN A 572 -11.56 18.25 -17.16
N LEU A 573 -12.03 18.59 -18.38
CA LEU A 573 -11.15 18.98 -19.48
C LEU A 573 -10.27 20.18 -19.10
N LYS A 574 -10.86 21.23 -18.51
CA LYS A 574 -10.10 22.41 -18.03
C LYS A 574 -9.09 22.04 -16.93
N ILE A 575 -9.45 21.15 -15.99
CA ILE A 575 -8.54 20.70 -14.94
C ILE A 575 -7.34 19.94 -15.54
N VAL A 576 -7.61 19.00 -16.47
CA VAL A 576 -6.54 18.20 -17.09
C VAL A 576 -5.63 19.09 -17.94
N SER A 577 -6.19 20.01 -18.74
CA SER A 577 -5.39 20.98 -19.52
C SER A 577 -4.46 21.78 -18.61
N LYS A 578 -4.99 22.42 -17.55
CA LYS A 578 -4.17 23.18 -16.61
C LYS A 578 -3.09 22.34 -15.92
N LEU A 579 -3.38 21.07 -15.63
CA LEU A 579 -2.37 20.18 -15.06
C LEU A 579 -1.26 19.87 -16.06
N ILE A 580 -1.59 19.65 -17.34
CA ILE A 580 -0.59 19.42 -18.39
C ILE A 580 0.32 20.64 -18.58
N ASP A 581 -0.25 21.86 -18.50
CA ASP A 581 0.50 23.10 -18.62
C ASP A 581 1.47 23.33 -17.42
N LEU A 582 1.12 22.86 -16.23
CA LEU A 582 1.88 23.04 -14.99
C LEU A 582 2.93 21.94 -14.71
N LEU A 583 2.81 20.80 -15.38
CA LEU A 583 3.54 19.58 -15.04
C LEU A 583 4.46 19.14 -16.17
N ASN A 584 5.57 18.50 -15.80
CA ASN A 584 6.40 17.73 -16.70
C ASN A 584 5.99 16.26 -16.63
N VAL A 585 5.03 15.84 -17.48
CA VAL A 585 4.60 14.45 -17.57
C VAL A 585 5.57 13.70 -18.48
N GLU A 586 6.32 12.78 -17.89
CA GLU A 586 7.32 11.99 -18.62
C GLU A 586 6.64 10.97 -19.56
N ASP A 587 7.15 10.87 -20.75
CA ASP A 587 6.73 9.87 -21.73
C ASP A 587 6.92 8.46 -21.17
N TYR A 588 6.02 7.55 -21.53
CA TYR A 588 6.12 6.16 -21.14
C TYR A 588 7.31 5.50 -21.84
N LYS A 589 8.33 5.12 -21.05
CA LYS A 589 9.50 4.39 -21.56
C LYS A 589 9.27 2.90 -21.41
N HIS A 590 9.33 2.17 -22.51
CA HIS A 590 9.43 0.72 -22.44
C HIS A 590 10.75 0.33 -21.76
N LEU A 591 10.68 -0.20 -20.56
CA LEU A 591 11.80 -0.89 -19.91
C LEU A 591 11.93 -2.32 -20.50
N SER A 592 11.99 -2.44 -21.81
CA SER A 592 12.32 -3.71 -22.44
C SER A 592 13.83 -3.77 -22.65
N LYS A 593 14.48 -4.79 -22.10
CA LYS A 593 15.75 -5.25 -22.70
C LYS A 593 15.41 -5.45 -24.17
N LYS A 594 16.10 -4.75 -25.08
CA LYS A 594 15.93 -4.98 -26.52
C LYS A 594 16.28 -6.45 -26.80
N THR A 595 15.27 -7.25 -27.01
CA THR A 595 15.41 -8.64 -27.46
C THR A 595 15.06 -8.71 -28.95
N PRO A 596 15.45 -9.75 -29.68
CA PRO A 596 15.12 -9.91 -31.10
C PRO A 596 13.61 -9.90 -31.38
N ILE A 597 12.78 -10.24 -30.37
CA ILE A 597 11.32 -10.28 -30.47
C ILE A 597 10.62 -9.03 -29.88
N SER A 598 11.39 -8.05 -29.41
CA SER A 598 10.80 -6.81 -28.86
C SER A 598 10.02 -6.04 -29.93
N GLY A 599 8.74 -5.75 -29.62
CA GLY A 599 7.82 -5.06 -30.54
C GLY A 599 7.15 -5.96 -31.57
N LYS A 600 7.57 -7.23 -31.71
CA LYS A 600 6.98 -8.21 -32.62
C LYS A 600 5.62 -8.70 -32.13
N SER A 601 4.70 -8.89 -33.05
CA SER A 601 3.36 -9.46 -32.78
C SER A 601 3.42 -10.98 -32.97
N ILE A 602 3.19 -11.74 -31.89
CA ILE A 602 3.35 -13.21 -31.86
C ILE A 602 2.03 -13.86 -31.49
N MET A 603 1.66 -14.92 -32.24
CA MET A 603 0.56 -15.80 -31.90
C MET A 603 1.07 -17.20 -31.59
N PHE A 604 0.67 -17.74 -30.44
CA PHE A 604 0.99 -19.13 -30.08
C PHE A 604 -0.19 -20.05 -30.41
N THR A 605 0.01 -20.97 -31.34
CA THR A 605 -0.97 -22.01 -31.73
C THR A 605 -0.35 -23.39 -31.57
N GLY A 606 -1.16 -24.45 -31.53
CA GLY A 606 -0.66 -25.84 -31.41
C GLY A 606 -0.24 -26.25 -29.99
N GLY A 607 0.34 -27.43 -29.88
CA GLY A 607 0.95 -27.99 -28.67
C GLY A 607 2.45 -27.75 -28.65
N PHE A 608 3.01 -27.64 -27.44
CA PHE A 608 4.45 -27.45 -27.22
C PHE A 608 4.97 -28.54 -26.27
N GLU A 609 6.09 -29.13 -26.56
CA GLU A 609 6.63 -30.30 -25.81
C GLU A 609 7.13 -29.89 -24.41
N ASN A 610 7.90 -28.82 -24.29
CA ASN A 610 8.64 -28.49 -23.07
C ASN A 610 7.99 -27.41 -22.20
N ARG A 611 6.99 -26.67 -22.72
CA ARG A 611 6.34 -25.57 -22.01
C ARG A 611 4.88 -25.43 -22.42
N SER A 612 4.06 -24.97 -21.50
CA SER A 612 2.67 -24.65 -21.83
C SER A 612 2.57 -23.38 -22.70
N ARG A 613 1.47 -23.28 -23.46
CA ARG A 613 1.16 -22.07 -24.25
C ARG A 613 1.12 -20.80 -23.36
N SER A 614 0.64 -20.93 -22.12
CA SER A 614 0.56 -19.85 -21.15
C SER A 614 1.94 -19.39 -20.69
N GLU A 615 2.89 -20.32 -20.50
CA GLU A 615 4.28 -20.00 -20.18
C GLU A 615 4.97 -19.26 -21.33
N LEU A 616 4.81 -19.75 -22.58
CA LEU A 616 5.41 -19.12 -23.76
C LEU A 616 4.87 -17.72 -24.01
N LYS A 617 3.56 -17.50 -23.87
CA LYS A 617 2.95 -16.17 -23.92
C LYS A 617 3.58 -15.24 -22.88
N SER A 618 3.65 -15.66 -21.63
CA SER A 618 4.23 -14.87 -20.55
C SER A 618 5.70 -14.55 -20.77
N LEU A 619 6.48 -15.50 -21.32
CA LEU A 619 7.89 -15.33 -21.63
C LEU A 619 8.08 -14.33 -22.78
N ALA A 620 7.30 -14.43 -23.86
CA ALA A 620 7.36 -13.52 -24.98
C ALA A 620 6.97 -12.08 -24.59
N GLU A 621 5.92 -11.92 -23.77
CA GLU A 621 5.53 -10.61 -23.20
C GLU A 621 6.65 -10.01 -22.34
N SER A 622 7.28 -10.79 -21.48
CA SER A 622 8.40 -10.34 -20.65
C SER A 622 9.64 -9.96 -21.49
N SER A 623 9.77 -10.52 -22.69
CA SER A 623 10.79 -10.22 -23.68
C SER A 623 10.41 -9.07 -24.62
N GLY A 624 9.27 -8.40 -24.37
CA GLY A 624 8.83 -7.22 -25.11
C GLY A 624 8.00 -7.50 -26.36
N ALA A 625 7.60 -8.77 -26.64
CA ALA A 625 6.72 -9.10 -27.73
C ALA A 625 5.24 -8.75 -27.42
N LYS A 626 4.45 -8.53 -28.44
CA LYS A 626 3.01 -8.32 -28.37
C LYS A 626 2.30 -9.64 -28.66
N ILE A 627 1.54 -10.17 -27.72
CA ILE A 627 0.76 -11.39 -27.93
C ILE A 627 -0.58 -11.03 -28.56
N VAL A 628 -0.90 -11.71 -29.65
CA VAL A 628 -2.17 -11.55 -30.37
C VAL A 628 -2.98 -12.85 -30.30
N SER A 629 -4.31 -12.72 -30.26
CA SER A 629 -5.25 -13.85 -30.18
C SER A 629 -5.64 -14.40 -31.54
N ASN A 630 -5.53 -13.58 -32.59
CA ASN A 630 -5.90 -13.92 -33.96
C ASN A 630 -4.76 -13.60 -34.92
N ILE A 631 -4.59 -14.41 -35.96
CA ILE A 631 -3.66 -14.15 -37.06
C ILE A 631 -4.22 -13.03 -37.92
N SER A 632 -3.38 -12.06 -38.25
CA SER A 632 -3.66 -10.97 -39.16
C SER A 632 -2.42 -10.67 -40.03
N LYS A 633 -2.58 -9.87 -41.09
CA LYS A 633 -1.45 -9.38 -41.90
C LYS A 633 -0.37 -8.62 -41.09
N LYS A 634 -0.67 -8.26 -39.82
CA LYS A 634 0.23 -7.57 -38.89
C LYS A 634 0.84 -8.50 -37.83
N THR A 635 0.64 -9.81 -37.93
CA THR A 635 1.23 -10.81 -37.04
C THR A 635 2.59 -11.20 -37.60
N ASP A 636 3.66 -11.00 -36.79
CA ASP A 636 5.04 -11.27 -37.26
C ASP A 636 5.41 -12.74 -37.13
N PHE A 637 4.89 -13.47 -36.13
CA PHE A 637 5.18 -14.89 -35.87
C PHE A 637 3.95 -15.63 -35.35
#